data_86c72b0876146bdb7781f07ff0011248
#
_entry.id   86c72b0876146bdb7781f07ff0011248
#
_cell.length_a   1.000
_cell.length_b   1.000
_cell.length_c   1.000
_cell.angle_alpha   90.00
_cell.angle_beta   90.00
_cell.angle_gamma   90.00
#
_symmetry.space_group_name_H-M   'P 1'
#
loop_
_entity.id
_entity.type
_entity.pdbx_description
1 polymer ?
#
loop_
_entity_poly.entity_id
_entity_poly.type
_entity_poly.pdbx_seq_one_letter_code
_entity_poly.pdbx_strand_id
1 'polypeptide(L)'
;MKRISSQLCSILCAWVLAAPVLEARTLAVACGTGRGNAGQAVALHRFAARALARDRARLGRQAAGPRPAASDAGEIAVMDDAGGVIARANTFAMSNRTLTFTPAGGAAPSYRYALGGPSYDSGAADSGAPLTGLQDDDSRAVDLPFDFPFYGRTWRQAFIQSDGNVTFGAPEAASAARSLGRLASGPPRIAPLFSDLDPGKPGGEVRLLAGPGRLVVTWLNVPQFVDYGAGPRQTFQLTLYPDGRIVFAYAAITPFEGVVGLSPGQLQGETQVVSFLEASDRNYDSTLAERFGVTDGIDIVRVAQRFYETHEDSFDYIVIFNTAGIEAASGALAYETTVRSYRDGIGDTPVDNGASYGSDYRLQAVLNMGPLRQYPRDPYARVGSRGLITGDNTMTLLGHETGHLFLALASIRDPLNPNARPMLGTQLAHWSFNFNSEASLLEGNRIQDLGANRFLTVATVEGYSPLDQYLMGLRGPNEVPPTFLVAKSNRAAASFPQAGVAIGGQRQDIAIDDIIAAEGRRVPDDTVSQRLFRFAFVLITPSGVPAGPDELAQLETYRAEFERYYHQAAGERAWADATLRRMLRVSLWPAGGAVAGEEATGRLSVAQPLQADLAVRIFHAAAVDAPETVLIPAGATSAEFRLRPAAPGVTDLYFSPWAGDFDTVHVTLDATPSRADLLLQRYYAEPGLLVLRVTDGNRLGYSNVPVAVAGLPAALPTDAQGFLWLAWDGQPLTAQIEGAPGTKLTITE
;
A
#
# COMPACT_ATOMS: atom_id res chain seq x y z
N MET A 1 40.11 -9.52 -28.27
CA MET A 1 39.52 -8.77 -27.16
C MET A 1 38.71 -7.55 -27.64
N LYS A 2 37.68 -7.71 -28.45
CA LYS A 2 36.85 -6.59 -28.97
C LYS A 2 35.38 -6.99 -29.19
N ARG A 3 34.82 -7.86 -28.34
CA ARG A 3 33.40 -8.26 -28.46
C ARG A 3 32.68 -8.54 -27.10
N ILE A 4 33.24 -8.11 -25.97
CA ILE A 4 32.65 -8.40 -24.66
C ILE A 4 31.87 -7.18 -24.08
N SER A 5 32.17 -5.95 -24.53
CA SER A 5 31.58 -4.74 -23.95
C SER A 5 30.13 -4.43 -24.38
N SER A 6 29.70 -4.91 -25.55
CA SER A 6 28.31 -4.67 -26.02
C SER A 6 27.30 -5.71 -25.47
N GLN A 7 27.78 -6.87 -25.04
CA GLN A 7 26.94 -7.91 -24.48
C GLN A 7 26.63 -7.69 -22.98
N LEU A 8 27.52 -7.07 -22.22
CA LEU A 8 27.27 -6.77 -20.80
C LEU A 8 26.23 -5.68 -20.61
N CYS A 9 26.23 -4.65 -21.43
CA CYS A 9 25.19 -3.61 -21.37
C CYS A 9 23.82 -4.15 -21.82
N SER A 10 23.80 -5.07 -22.79
CA SER A 10 22.60 -5.76 -23.25
C SER A 10 22.11 -6.81 -22.22
N ILE A 11 23.02 -7.41 -21.46
CA ILE A 11 22.67 -8.37 -20.41
C ILE A 11 22.09 -7.64 -19.18
N LEU A 12 22.61 -6.47 -18.79
CA LEU A 12 21.98 -5.66 -17.70
C LEU A 12 20.59 -5.13 -18.10
N CYS A 13 20.42 -4.68 -19.35
CA CYS A 13 19.08 -4.32 -19.85
C CYS A 13 18.16 -5.54 -20.01
N ALA A 14 18.70 -6.71 -20.38
CA ALA A 14 17.90 -7.93 -20.51
C ALA A 14 17.50 -8.54 -19.16
N TRP A 15 18.32 -8.41 -18.12
CA TRP A 15 17.97 -8.85 -16.76
C TRP A 15 16.91 -7.96 -16.10
N VAL A 16 16.92 -6.68 -16.40
CA VAL A 16 15.84 -5.75 -15.96
C VAL A 16 14.56 -5.94 -16.80
N LEU A 17 14.68 -6.49 -18.04
CA LEU A 17 13.54 -6.73 -18.94
C LEU A 17 12.95 -8.14 -18.84
N ALA A 18 13.71 -9.09 -18.29
CA ALA A 18 13.33 -10.49 -18.15
C ALA A 18 13.34 -10.96 -16.70
N ALA A 19 13.11 -10.02 -15.73
CA ALA A 19 12.66 -10.47 -14.44
C ALA A 19 11.28 -11.11 -14.68
N PRO A 20 11.19 -12.45 -14.82
CA PRO A 20 9.94 -13.11 -14.55
C PRO A 20 9.56 -12.66 -13.15
N VAL A 21 8.32 -12.61 -12.86
CA VAL A 21 7.80 -12.72 -11.51
C VAL A 21 8.65 -13.80 -10.82
N LEU A 22 9.80 -13.41 -10.26
CA LEU A 22 10.57 -14.27 -9.41
C LEU A 22 9.72 -14.38 -8.17
N GLU A 23 9.15 -15.52 -8.08
CA GLU A 23 8.35 -16.00 -6.97
C GLU A 23 8.85 -15.44 -5.65
N ALA A 24 7.97 -14.81 -4.91
CA ALA A 24 8.16 -14.40 -3.52
C ALA A 24 8.57 -15.56 -2.58
N ARG A 25 8.81 -16.74 -3.13
CA ARG A 25 9.02 -18.01 -2.42
C ARG A 25 10.43 -18.27 -1.93
N THR A 26 11.45 -17.54 -2.34
CA THR A 26 12.85 -17.85 -1.96
C THR A 26 13.42 -16.95 -0.88
N LEU A 27 12.66 -15.97 -0.36
CA LEU A 27 13.13 -15.04 0.67
C LEU A 27 12.57 -15.31 2.08
N ALA A 28 11.75 -16.34 2.26
CA ALA A 28 11.18 -16.70 3.56
C ALA A 28 12.11 -17.52 4.46
N VAL A 29 13.35 -17.80 4.07
CA VAL A 29 14.28 -18.57 4.90
C VAL A 29 15.61 -17.84 5.06
N ALA A 30 15.63 -16.86 5.92
CA ALA A 30 16.83 -16.46 6.62
C ALA A 30 16.49 -16.35 8.11
N CYS A 31 16.27 -17.47 8.74
CA CYS A 31 16.38 -17.60 10.17
C CYS A 31 17.84 -17.40 10.56
N GLY A 32 18.12 -16.36 11.37
CA GLY A 32 19.34 -16.26 12.15
C GLY A 32 20.44 -15.40 11.55
N THR A 33 20.79 -14.35 12.26
CA THR A 33 22.13 -13.71 12.33
C THR A 33 22.75 -13.18 11.05
N GLY A 34 22.03 -12.34 10.28
CA GLY A 34 22.59 -11.72 9.08
C GLY A 34 21.65 -10.74 8.39
N ARG A 35 20.62 -10.30 9.05
CA ARG A 35 19.56 -9.43 8.47
C ARG A 35 20.02 -8.02 8.05
N GLY A 36 21.24 -7.60 8.40
CA GLY A 36 21.63 -6.21 8.17
C GLY A 36 21.79 -5.83 6.71
N ASN A 37 22.34 -6.69 5.87
CA ASN A 37 22.79 -6.27 4.54
C ASN A 37 21.95 -6.81 3.37
N ALA A 38 21.55 -8.07 3.39
CA ALA A 38 20.81 -8.67 2.28
C ALA A 38 19.38 -8.09 2.13
N GLY A 39 18.69 -7.82 3.26
CA GLY A 39 17.37 -7.19 3.24
C GLY A 39 17.41 -5.76 2.68
N GLN A 40 18.44 -4.99 3.01
CA GLN A 40 18.60 -3.62 2.52
C GLN A 40 18.84 -3.57 1.00
N ALA A 41 19.63 -4.51 0.45
CA ALA A 41 19.82 -4.61 -1.00
C ALA A 41 18.53 -4.96 -1.73
N VAL A 42 17.77 -5.92 -1.22
CA VAL A 42 16.48 -6.33 -1.78
C VAL A 42 15.50 -5.16 -1.75
N ALA A 43 15.46 -4.39 -0.67
CA ALA A 43 14.61 -3.22 -0.55
C ALA A 43 15.03 -2.10 -1.52
N LEU A 44 16.30 -1.83 -1.65
CA LEU A 44 16.83 -0.87 -2.63
C LEU A 44 16.56 -1.31 -4.06
N HIS A 45 16.75 -2.59 -4.38
CA HIS A 45 16.39 -3.17 -5.68
C HIS A 45 14.89 -3.04 -5.96
N ARG A 46 14.05 -3.34 -4.99
CA ARG A 46 12.61 -3.17 -5.10
C ARG A 46 12.23 -1.69 -5.28
N PHE A 47 12.84 -0.80 -4.54
CA PHE A 47 12.63 0.64 -4.68
C PHE A 47 13.04 1.14 -6.10
N ALA A 48 14.25 0.78 -6.57
CA ALA A 48 14.71 1.17 -7.91
C ALA A 48 13.89 0.51 -9.02
N ALA A 49 13.59 -0.77 -8.92
CA ALA A 49 12.76 -1.48 -9.90
C ALA A 49 11.37 -0.86 -10.03
N ARG A 50 10.83 -0.32 -8.94
CA ARG A 50 9.52 0.34 -8.91
C ARG A 50 9.55 1.77 -9.38
N ALA A 51 10.59 2.52 -9.06
CA ALA A 51 10.82 3.83 -9.69
C ALA A 51 10.84 3.68 -11.22
N LEU A 52 11.59 2.69 -11.72
CA LEU A 52 11.63 2.34 -13.14
C LEU A 52 10.29 1.82 -13.68
N ALA A 53 9.56 0.99 -12.94
CA ALA A 53 8.24 0.50 -13.34
C ALA A 53 7.20 1.62 -13.38
N ARG A 54 7.23 2.55 -12.42
CA ARG A 54 6.43 3.78 -12.45
C ARG A 54 6.71 4.62 -13.68
N ASP A 55 7.99 4.83 -14.00
CA ASP A 55 8.39 5.64 -15.14
C ASP A 55 8.01 4.96 -16.47
N ARG A 56 8.11 3.63 -16.55
CA ARG A 56 7.65 2.84 -17.71
C ARG A 56 6.14 2.81 -17.84
N ALA A 57 5.40 2.62 -16.76
CA ALA A 57 3.94 2.69 -16.77
C ALA A 57 3.44 4.08 -17.19
N ARG A 58 4.20 5.14 -16.87
CA ARG A 58 3.95 6.50 -17.37
C ARG A 58 4.17 6.63 -18.89
N LEU A 59 5.17 5.94 -19.42
CA LEU A 59 5.55 6.04 -20.84
C LEU A 59 4.75 5.10 -21.75
N GLY A 60 4.22 4.00 -21.22
CA GLY A 60 3.57 2.90 -21.97
C GLY A 60 2.06 2.90 -21.97
N ARG A 61 1.38 3.81 -21.25
CA ARG A 61 -0.08 3.85 -21.28
C ARG A 61 -0.55 4.47 -22.60
N GLN A 62 -1.24 3.65 -23.40
CA GLN A 62 -2.20 4.18 -24.34
C GLN A 62 -3.18 5.07 -23.56
N ALA A 63 -3.45 6.26 -24.07
CA ALA A 63 -4.42 7.17 -23.50
C ALA A 63 -5.72 6.40 -23.21
N ALA A 64 -6.08 6.30 -21.94
CA ALA A 64 -7.40 5.86 -21.57
C ALA A 64 -8.41 6.80 -22.25
N GLY A 65 -9.50 6.26 -22.76
CA GLY A 65 -10.59 7.08 -23.32
C GLY A 65 -11.09 8.11 -22.30
N PRO A 66 -11.91 9.07 -22.72
CA PRO A 66 -12.48 10.05 -21.81
C PRO A 66 -13.21 9.32 -20.68
N ARG A 67 -12.90 9.71 -19.43
CA ARG A 67 -13.57 9.17 -18.24
C ARG A 67 -14.99 9.72 -18.14
N PRO A 68 -15.92 8.96 -17.51
CA PRO A 68 -17.22 9.49 -17.11
C PRO A 68 -17.04 10.76 -16.26
N ALA A 69 -18.03 11.65 -16.27
CA ALA A 69 -18.02 12.81 -15.39
C ALA A 69 -18.12 12.36 -13.93
N ALA A 70 -17.30 12.94 -13.06
CA ALA A 70 -17.39 12.75 -11.63
C ALA A 70 -18.59 13.53 -11.04
N SER A 71 -19.13 13.04 -9.93
CA SER A 71 -20.20 13.74 -9.17
C SER A 71 -19.61 14.46 -7.96
N ASP A 72 -18.58 15.30 -8.21
CA ASP A 72 -17.88 16.02 -7.16
C ASP A 72 -18.64 17.23 -6.66
N ALA A 73 -18.51 17.52 -5.38
CA ALA A 73 -18.99 18.75 -4.76
C ALA A 73 -17.77 19.55 -4.28
N GLY A 74 -17.26 20.43 -5.11
CA GLY A 74 -16.01 21.12 -4.88
C GLY A 74 -14.83 20.14 -4.89
N GLU A 75 -14.09 20.05 -3.79
CA GLU A 75 -12.93 19.15 -3.61
C GLU A 75 -13.31 17.85 -2.86
N ILE A 76 -14.59 17.48 -2.85
CA ILE A 76 -15.11 16.25 -2.24
C ILE A 76 -15.71 15.37 -3.34
N ALA A 77 -15.23 14.14 -3.47
CA ALA A 77 -15.86 13.15 -4.34
C ALA A 77 -17.12 12.61 -3.66
N VAL A 78 -18.29 12.79 -4.30
CA VAL A 78 -19.55 12.25 -3.79
C VAL A 78 -19.90 10.98 -4.56
N MET A 79 -20.17 9.89 -3.80
CA MET A 79 -20.48 8.59 -4.37
C MET A 79 -21.73 8.03 -3.73
N ASP A 80 -22.77 7.79 -4.53
CA ASP A 80 -23.94 7.10 -4.03
C ASP A 80 -23.76 5.56 -4.05
N ASP A 81 -24.63 4.85 -3.32
CA ASP A 81 -24.59 3.40 -3.22
C ASP A 81 -25.17 2.67 -4.47
N ALA A 82 -25.42 3.36 -5.56
CA ALA A 82 -25.96 2.73 -6.77
C ALA A 82 -25.04 1.63 -7.36
N GLY A 83 -23.76 1.62 -7.03
CA GLY A 83 -22.78 0.63 -7.48
C GLY A 83 -22.41 -0.43 -6.43
N GLY A 84 -23.19 -0.57 -5.36
CA GLY A 84 -22.94 -1.60 -4.35
C GLY A 84 -21.68 -1.39 -3.53
N VAL A 85 -21.39 -0.14 -3.13
CA VAL A 85 -20.28 0.19 -2.21
C VAL A 85 -20.66 -0.06 -0.75
N ILE A 86 -21.97 -0.08 -0.43
CA ILE A 86 -22.49 -0.47 0.87
C ILE A 86 -22.84 -1.95 0.83
N ALA A 87 -22.06 -2.75 1.53
CA ALA A 87 -22.33 -4.17 1.71
C ALA A 87 -23.34 -4.35 2.83
N ARG A 88 -24.59 -4.68 2.49
CA ARG A 88 -25.67 -4.86 3.46
C ARG A 88 -25.53 -6.14 4.28
N ALA A 89 -26.01 -6.12 5.51
CA ALA A 89 -26.11 -7.32 6.32
C ALA A 89 -26.98 -8.39 5.61
N ASN A 90 -26.42 -9.59 5.51
CA ASN A 90 -27.06 -10.73 4.86
C ASN A 90 -26.56 -12.01 5.53
N THR A 91 -27.42 -12.66 6.30
CA THR A 91 -27.04 -13.87 7.02
C THR A 91 -26.85 -15.04 6.06
N PHE A 92 -25.82 -15.84 6.28
CA PHE A 92 -25.53 -17.00 5.43
C PHE A 92 -26.66 -18.03 5.47
N ALA A 93 -27.38 -18.18 4.36
CA ALA A 93 -28.58 -18.99 4.26
C ALA A 93 -28.39 -20.31 3.47
N MET A 94 -27.15 -20.62 3.06
CA MET A 94 -26.84 -21.83 2.27
C MET A 94 -26.30 -23.00 3.12
N SER A 95 -26.35 -22.90 4.43
CA SER A 95 -25.96 -23.99 5.35
C SER A 95 -26.78 -25.25 5.06
N ASN A 96 -26.12 -26.41 4.98
CA ASN A 96 -26.72 -27.69 4.57
C ASN A 96 -27.40 -27.67 3.18
N ARG A 97 -26.86 -26.88 2.25
CA ARG A 97 -27.36 -26.79 0.85
C ARG A 97 -26.23 -26.95 -0.15
N THR A 98 -26.63 -27.06 -1.41
CA THR A 98 -25.71 -27.20 -2.55
C THR A 98 -26.03 -26.15 -3.59
N LEU A 99 -25.05 -25.36 -3.97
CA LEU A 99 -25.14 -24.40 -5.06
C LEU A 99 -24.42 -24.98 -6.30
N THR A 100 -25.14 -25.15 -7.39
CA THR A 100 -24.59 -25.69 -8.65
C THR A 100 -24.55 -24.59 -9.69
N PHE A 101 -23.40 -24.37 -10.31
CA PHE A 101 -23.24 -23.53 -11.49
C PHE A 101 -23.05 -24.40 -12.72
N THR A 102 -23.90 -24.17 -13.72
CA THR A 102 -23.88 -24.89 -14.99
C THR A 102 -23.44 -23.93 -16.09
N PRO A 103 -22.40 -24.30 -16.89
CA PRO A 103 -22.01 -23.48 -18.02
C PRO A 103 -23.15 -23.40 -19.03
N ALA A 104 -23.44 -22.20 -19.53
CA ALA A 104 -24.40 -21.97 -20.57
C ALA A 104 -23.74 -22.20 -21.93
N GLY A 105 -24.44 -23.02 -22.77
CA GLY A 105 -23.88 -23.64 -23.94
C GLY A 105 -23.25 -22.78 -25.02
N GLY A 106 -22.40 -23.39 -25.85
CA GLY A 106 -21.69 -22.78 -26.96
C GLY A 106 -20.39 -22.06 -26.56
N ALA A 107 -19.93 -21.15 -27.43
CA ALA A 107 -18.72 -20.39 -27.22
C ALA A 107 -18.85 -19.23 -26.19
N ALA A 108 -20.04 -19.02 -25.63
CA ALA A 108 -20.29 -17.92 -24.68
C ALA A 108 -19.86 -18.33 -23.26
N PRO A 109 -18.91 -17.63 -22.65
CA PRO A 109 -18.42 -17.93 -21.32
C PRO A 109 -19.40 -17.41 -20.26
N SER A 110 -20.45 -18.14 -19.93
CA SER A 110 -21.49 -17.73 -18.98
C SER A 110 -21.96 -18.88 -18.11
N TYR A 111 -22.55 -18.55 -16.96
CA TYR A 111 -23.06 -19.53 -16.00
C TYR A 111 -24.51 -19.25 -15.60
N ARG A 112 -25.25 -20.31 -15.34
CA ARG A 112 -26.51 -20.30 -14.58
C ARG A 112 -26.28 -21.01 -13.26
N TYR A 113 -27.05 -20.65 -12.25
CA TYR A 113 -26.97 -21.29 -10.94
C TYR A 113 -28.31 -21.88 -10.50
N ALA A 114 -28.24 -22.90 -9.64
CA ALA A 114 -29.39 -23.46 -8.96
C ALA A 114 -28.98 -23.89 -7.54
N LEU A 115 -29.84 -23.57 -6.55
CA LEU A 115 -29.71 -24.02 -5.17
C LEU A 115 -30.53 -25.32 -4.97
N GLY A 116 -29.83 -26.33 -4.43
CA GLY A 116 -30.43 -27.66 -4.16
C GLY A 116 -30.32 -28.04 -2.68
N GLY A 117 -30.76 -29.27 -2.39
CA GLY A 117 -30.63 -29.90 -1.07
C GLY A 117 -29.18 -30.26 -0.73
N PRO A 118 -28.91 -30.86 0.44
CA PRO A 118 -27.57 -31.24 0.88
C PRO A 118 -26.91 -32.24 -0.07
N SER A 119 -25.65 -32.02 -0.43
CA SER A 119 -24.83 -32.97 -1.19
C SER A 119 -23.36 -32.98 -0.76
N TYR A 120 -23.09 -32.61 0.49
CA TYR A 120 -21.76 -32.71 1.04
C TYR A 120 -21.25 -34.14 1.00
N ASP A 121 -20.10 -34.38 0.38
CA ASP A 121 -19.51 -35.70 0.17
C ASP A 121 -18.45 -35.96 1.26
N SER A 122 -18.89 -36.59 2.36
CA SER A 122 -17.97 -36.98 3.45
C SER A 122 -16.92 -38.00 2.98
N GLY A 123 -17.28 -38.89 2.04
CA GLY A 123 -16.32 -39.85 1.49
C GLY A 123 -15.19 -39.19 0.70
N ALA A 124 -15.48 -38.11 -0.02
CA ALA A 124 -14.46 -37.31 -0.68
C ALA A 124 -13.60 -36.52 0.32
N ALA A 125 -14.19 -36.01 1.41
CA ALA A 125 -13.45 -35.37 2.48
C ALA A 125 -12.48 -36.36 3.18
N ASP A 126 -12.94 -37.56 3.49
CA ASP A 126 -12.15 -38.60 4.18
C ASP A 126 -11.02 -39.14 3.29
N SER A 127 -11.29 -39.32 1.98
CA SER A 127 -10.35 -39.90 1.01
C SER A 127 -9.39 -38.87 0.42
N GLY A 128 -9.68 -37.57 0.55
CA GLY A 128 -8.86 -36.49 0.03
C GLY A 128 -7.50 -36.39 0.72
N ALA A 129 -6.43 -36.19 -0.04
CA ALA A 129 -5.11 -35.93 0.51
C ALA A 129 -5.05 -34.54 1.14
N PRO A 130 -4.50 -34.39 2.36
CA PRO A 130 -4.33 -33.07 2.96
C PRO A 130 -3.30 -32.23 2.18
N LEU A 131 -3.63 -30.94 1.93
CA LEU A 131 -2.69 -29.95 1.41
C LEU A 131 -1.84 -29.44 2.57
N THR A 132 -0.77 -30.21 2.90
CA THR A 132 0.08 -29.93 4.05
C THR A 132 0.79 -28.60 3.96
N GLY A 133 0.91 -27.92 5.10
CA GLY A 133 1.64 -26.65 5.23
C GLY A 133 0.91 -25.43 4.65
N LEU A 134 -0.38 -25.53 4.31
CA LEU A 134 -1.20 -24.38 4.00
C LEU A 134 -1.51 -23.63 5.31
N GLN A 135 -1.09 -22.36 5.37
CA GLN A 135 -1.24 -21.51 6.55
C GLN A 135 -2.28 -20.42 6.27
N ASP A 136 -2.38 -19.47 7.20
CA ASP A 136 -3.12 -18.24 7.03
C ASP A 136 -2.60 -17.46 5.80
N ASP A 137 -3.48 -16.82 5.04
CA ASP A 137 -3.14 -16.05 3.82
C ASP A 137 -2.18 -16.79 2.87
N ASP A 138 -2.41 -18.08 2.63
CA ASP A 138 -1.52 -18.94 1.83
C ASP A 138 -2.25 -19.57 0.65
N SER A 139 -1.47 -20.06 -0.32
CA SER A 139 -1.98 -20.72 -1.52
C SER A 139 -1.13 -21.93 -1.93
N ARG A 140 -1.78 -22.92 -2.60
CA ARG A 140 -1.10 -24.08 -3.19
C ARG A 140 -1.49 -24.24 -4.65
N ALA A 141 -0.49 -24.30 -5.52
CA ALA A 141 -0.67 -24.71 -6.91
C ALA A 141 -0.99 -26.20 -6.98
N VAL A 142 -2.00 -26.56 -7.75
CA VAL A 142 -2.39 -27.95 -8.02
C VAL A 142 -2.65 -28.15 -9.50
N ASP A 143 -2.22 -29.28 -10.05
CA ASP A 143 -2.54 -29.65 -11.42
C ASP A 143 -3.95 -30.24 -11.47
N LEU A 144 -4.73 -29.84 -12.45
CA LEU A 144 -6.07 -30.36 -12.67
C LEU A 144 -5.98 -31.68 -13.43
N PRO A 145 -6.74 -32.71 -13.04
CA PRO A 145 -6.71 -34.01 -13.71
C PRO A 145 -7.36 -34.01 -15.10
N PHE A 146 -7.93 -32.89 -15.53
CA PHE A 146 -8.60 -32.66 -16.81
C PHE A 146 -8.49 -31.20 -17.25
N ASP A 147 -8.80 -30.94 -18.51
CA ASP A 147 -9.02 -29.60 -19.03
C ASP A 147 -10.26 -28.99 -18.39
N PHE A 148 -10.13 -27.90 -17.66
CA PHE A 148 -11.25 -27.24 -17.00
C PHE A 148 -11.62 -25.94 -17.73
N PRO A 149 -12.77 -25.86 -18.41
CA PRO A 149 -13.24 -24.65 -19.05
C PRO A 149 -13.88 -23.70 -18.02
N PHE A 150 -13.39 -22.43 -17.99
CA PHE A 150 -13.93 -21.41 -17.10
C PHE A 150 -13.90 -20.04 -17.78
N TYR A 151 -15.05 -19.40 -17.96
CA TYR A 151 -15.22 -18.12 -18.66
C TYR A 151 -14.43 -18.01 -19.98
N GLY A 152 -14.61 -19.01 -20.87
CA GLY A 152 -13.99 -19.02 -22.20
C GLY A 152 -12.49 -19.33 -22.26
N ARG A 153 -11.87 -19.66 -21.14
CA ARG A 153 -10.50 -20.15 -21.04
C ARG A 153 -10.47 -21.57 -20.54
N THR A 154 -9.43 -22.31 -20.92
CA THR A 154 -9.20 -23.68 -20.45
C THR A 154 -7.99 -23.69 -19.53
N TRP A 155 -8.12 -24.34 -18.38
CA TRP A 155 -7.13 -24.37 -17.34
C TRP A 155 -6.65 -25.79 -17.04
N ARG A 156 -5.34 -25.95 -16.82
CA ARG A 156 -4.69 -27.20 -16.39
C ARG A 156 -4.10 -27.10 -15.00
N GLN A 157 -4.07 -25.91 -14.43
CA GLN A 157 -3.56 -25.63 -13.09
C GLN A 157 -4.49 -24.66 -12.38
N ALA A 158 -4.65 -24.87 -11.09
CA ALA A 158 -5.40 -24.00 -10.20
C ALA A 158 -4.58 -23.71 -8.93
N PHE A 159 -4.92 -22.64 -8.23
CA PHE A 159 -4.33 -22.27 -6.94
C PHE A 159 -5.41 -22.34 -5.87
N ILE A 160 -5.27 -23.29 -4.93
CA ILE A 160 -6.19 -23.45 -3.81
C ILE A 160 -5.71 -22.51 -2.70
N GLN A 161 -6.61 -21.65 -2.24
CA GLN A 161 -6.32 -20.61 -1.22
C GLN A 161 -6.82 -21.08 0.16
N SER A 162 -6.11 -20.64 1.22
CA SER A 162 -6.60 -20.77 2.61
C SER A 162 -8.00 -20.20 2.78
N ASP A 163 -8.24 -19.05 2.18
CA ASP A 163 -9.44 -18.22 2.25
C ASP A 163 -10.67 -18.76 1.50
N GLY A 164 -10.79 -20.07 1.38
CA GLY A 164 -12.01 -20.70 0.88
C GLY A 164 -12.33 -20.41 -0.59
N ASN A 165 -11.31 -20.25 -1.43
CA ASN A 165 -11.48 -20.01 -2.85
C ASN A 165 -10.38 -20.67 -3.69
N VAL A 166 -10.60 -20.71 -5.00
CA VAL A 166 -9.66 -21.23 -6.00
C VAL A 166 -9.48 -20.18 -7.09
N THR A 167 -8.22 -19.91 -7.46
CA THR A 167 -7.89 -18.97 -8.54
C THR A 167 -7.17 -19.66 -9.69
N PHE A 168 -7.18 -19.04 -10.88
CA PHE A 168 -6.56 -19.54 -12.09
C PHE A 168 -5.57 -18.52 -12.65
N GLY A 169 -4.45 -19.02 -13.20
CA GLY A 169 -3.42 -18.22 -13.84
C GLY A 169 -2.43 -17.54 -12.86
N ALA A 170 -2.86 -17.21 -11.64
CA ALA A 170 -2.00 -16.67 -10.60
C ALA A 170 -2.53 -17.02 -9.20
N PRO A 171 -1.65 -17.21 -8.20
CA PRO A 171 -2.05 -17.24 -6.79
C PRO A 171 -2.51 -15.85 -6.34
N GLU A 172 -3.36 -15.82 -5.33
CA GLU A 172 -3.80 -14.57 -4.69
C GLU A 172 -4.08 -14.84 -3.21
N ALA A 173 -3.11 -14.59 -2.36
CA ALA A 173 -3.11 -14.87 -0.93
C ALA A 173 -2.80 -13.59 -0.13
N ALA A 174 -3.43 -12.48 -0.50
CA ALA A 174 -3.27 -11.22 0.19
C ALA A 174 -4.14 -11.16 1.45
N SER A 175 -3.62 -10.59 2.53
CA SER A 175 -4.34 -10.35 3.79
C SER A 175 -5.38 -9.23 3.72
N ALA A 176 -5.75 -8.77 2.53
CA ALA A 176 -6.73 -7.70 2.32
C ALA A 176 -8.17 -8.19 2.50
N ALA A 177 -9.11 -7.23 2.62
CA ALA A 177 -10.54 -7.52 2.80
C ALA A 177 -11.09 -8.54 1.79
N ARG A 178 -11.86 -9.52 2.26
CA ARG A 178 -12.54 -10.54 1.45
C ARG A 178 -13.89 -9.96 1.00
N SER A 179 -13.86 -9.14 -0.05
CA SER A 179 -14.98 -8.31 -0.50
C SER A 179 -15.43 -8.63 -1.93
N LEU A 180 -16.60 -8.09 -2.33
CA LEU A 180 -17.09 -8.17 -3.71
C LEU A 180 -16.10 -7.51 -4.68
N GLY A 181 -15.54 -6.39 -4.32
CA GLY A 181 -14.56 -5.68 -5.13
C GLY A 181 -13.31 -6.52 -5.38
N ARG A 182 -12.80 -7.23 -4.36
CA ARG A 182 -11.64 -8.12 -4.49
C ARG A 182 -11.97 -9.40 -5.26
N LEU A 183 -13.19 -9.93 -5.11
CA LEU A 183 -13.63 -11.08 -5.93
C LEU A 183 -13.57 -10.74 -7.42
N ALA A 184 -13.99 -9.55 -7.81
CA ALA A 184 -14.07 -9.13 -9.20
C ALA A 184 -12.73 -8.71 -9.81
N SER A 185 -11.80 -8.17 -9.03
CA SER A 185 -10.57 -7.52 -9.53
C SER A 185 -9.38 -8.45 -9.70
N GLY A 186 -9.29 -9.51 -8.93
CA GLY A 186 -8.16 -10.44 -8.94
C GLY A 186 -8.09 -11.35 -10.17
N PRO A 187 -7.32 -12.46 -10.10
CA PRO A 187 -7.36 -13.50 -11.14
C PRO A 187 -8.73 -14.15 -11.23
N PRO A 188 -9.04 -14.87 -12.33
CA PRO A 188 -10.28 -15.65 -12.44
C PRO A 188 -10.45 -16.53 -11.20
N ARG A 189 -11.65 -16.51 -10.58
CA ARG A 189 -11.87 -17.05 -9.24
C ARG A 189 -13.18 -17.81 -9.09
N ILE A 190 -13.12 -18.93 -8.37
CA ILE A 190 -14.27 -19.70 -7.88
C ILE A 190 -14.22 -19.64 -6.35
N ALA A 191 -15.27 -19.11 -5.74
CA ALA A 191 -15.34 -18.81 -4.32
C ALA A 191 -16.55 -19.49 -3.64
N PRO A 192 -16.40 -20.71 -3.13
CA PRO A 192 -17.46 -21.31 -2.31
C PRO A 192 -17.70 -20.55 -1.01
N LEU A 193 -16.67 -20.01 -0.39
CA LEU A 193 -16.77 -19.12 0.77
C LEU A 193 -15.47 -18.32 0.89
N PHE A 194 -15.37 -17.21 0.15
CA PHE A 194 -14.22 -16.30 0.23
C PHE A 194 -14.35 -15.48 1.50
N SER A 195 -13.64 -15.91 2.51
CA SER A 195 -13.64 -15.38 3.87
C SER A 195 -12.24 -15.55 4.45
N ASP A 196 -11.92 -14.79 5.47
CA ASP A 196 -10.66 -14.91 6.21
C ASP A 196 -10.65 -16.23 7.00
N LEU A 197 -9.96 -17.24 6.47
CA LEU A 197 -9.93 -18.60 7.00
C LEU A 197 -8.49 -19.06 7.25
N ASP A 198 -8.20 -19.51 8.48
CA ASP A 198 -6.89 -19.97 8.88
C ASP A 198 -6.82 -21.51 9.07
N PRO A 199 -6.46 -22.27 8.02
CA PRO A 199 -6.27 -23.71 8.12
C PRO A 199 -5.03 -24.11 8.96
N GLY A 200 -4.13 -23.16 9.29
CA GLY A 200 -3.00 -23.37 10.17
C GLY A 200 -3.39 -23.57 11.63
N LYS A 201 -4.60 -23.20 12.04
CA LYS A 201 -5.10 -23.45 13.40
C LYS A 201 -5.38 -24.93 13.64
N PRO A 202 -5.11 -25.46 14.83
CA PRO A 202 -5.31 -26.88 15.14
C PRO A 202 -6.69 -27.40 14.77
N GLY A 203 -6.74 -28.50 14.01
CA GLY A 203 -7.97 -29.18 13.58
C GLY A 203 -8.62 -28.59 12.33
N GLY A 204 -8.05 -27.53 11.72
CA GLY A 204 -8.40 -27.06 10.39
C GLY A 204 -7.58 -27.78 9.32
N GLU A 205 -8.17 -28.19 8.22
CA GLU A 205 -7.48 -28.83 7.09
C GLU A 205 -8.10 -28.43 5.76
N VAL A 206 -7.27 -28.35 4.72
CA VAL A 206 -7.75 -28.30 3.33
C VAL A 206 -7.32 -29.60 2.66
N ARG A 207 -8.26 -30.30 2.04
CA ARG A 207 -8.04 -31.61 1.43
C ARG A 207 -8.41 -31.63 -0.05
N LEU A 208 -7.69 -32.42 -0.83
CA LEU A 208 -7.86 -32.53 -2.28
C LEU A 208 -8.10 -33.98 -2.67
N LEU A 209 -9.23 -34.24 -3.35
CA LEU A 209 -9.47 -35.51 -4.05
C LEU A 209 -9.50 -35.23 -5.56
N ALA A 210 -8.49 -35.73 -6.28
CA ALA A 210 -8.36 -35.57 -7.72
C ALA A 210 -8.65 -36.87 -8.46
N GLY A 211 -9.49 -36.82 -9.47
CA GLY A 211 -9.83 -37.95 -10.33
C GLY A 211 -10.25 -37.51 -11.74
N PRO A 212 -10.24 -38.39 -12.75
CA PRO A 212 -10.47 -37.99 -14.13
C PRO A 212 -11.91 -37.47 -14.39
N GLY A 213 -12.84 -37.74 -13.51
CA GLY A 213 -14.24 -37.29 -13.64
C GLY A 213 -14.60 -36.10 -12.77
N ARG A 214 -13.78 -35.77 -11.77
CA ARG A 214 -13.98 -34.62 -10.89
C ARG A 214 -12.75 -34.30 -10.06
N LEU A 215 -12.66 -33.06 -9.60
CA LEU A 215 -11.73 -32.62 -8.56
C LEU A 215 -12.55 -32.04 -7.41
N VAL A 216 -12.29 -32.51 -6.18
CA VAL A 216 -12.98 -32.03 -4.97
C VAL A 216 -11.95 -31.39 -4.04
N VAL A 217 -12.21 -30.12 -3.66
CA VAL A 217 -11.48 -29.41 -2.60
C VAL A 217 -12.39 -29.29 -1.39
N THR A 218 -11.91 -29.74 -0.24
CA THR A 218 -12.65 -29.68 1.03
C THR A 218 -11.89 -28.79 2.01
N TRP A 219 -12.51 -27.69 2.41
CA TRP A 219 -12.10 -26.95 3.60
C TRP A 219 -12.81 -27.62 4.77
N LEU A 220 -12.05 -28.36 5.59
CA LEU A 220 -12.58 -29.22 6.66
C LEU A 220 -12.31 -28.56 8.03
N ASN A 221 -13.38 -28.15 8.69
CA ASN A 221 -13.31 -27.62 10.07
C ASN A 221 -12.34 -26.42 10.20
N VAL A 222 -12.22 -25.59 9.15
CA VAL A 222 -11.32 -24.45 9.11
C VAL A 222 -11.97 -23.26 9.85
N PRO A 223 -11.31 -22.67 10.88
CA PRO A 223 -11.86 -21.51 11.58
C PRO A 223 -11.77 -20.25 10.73
N GLN A 224 -12.74 -19.35 10.86
CA GLN A 224 -12.57 -17.96 10.45
C GLN A 224 -11.56 -17.27 11.37
N PHE A 225 -10.74 -16.41 10.78
CA PHE A 225 -9.76 -15.64 11.55
C PHE A 225 -10.47 -14.66 12.49
N VAL A 226 -9.91 -14.51 13.67
CA VAL A 226 -10.24 -13.47 14.65
C VAL A 226 -8.96 -13.11 15.40
N ASP A 227 -8.83 -11.86 15.82
CA ASP A 227 -7.62 -11.35 16.48
C ASP A 227 -7.23 -12.14 17.74
N TYR A 228 -8.23 -12.66 18.46
CA TYR A 228 -8.03 -13.41 19.68
C TYR A 228 -8.84 -14.71 19.67
N GLY A 229 -8.14 -15.83 19.68
CA GLY A 229 -8.77 -17.15 19.73
C GLY A 229 -8.96 -17.81 18.37
N ALA A 230 -10.08 -18.50 18.21
CA ALA A 230 -10.51 -19.10 16.95
C ALA A 230 -11.97 -18.73 16.69
N GLY A 231 -12.23 -18.22 15.50
CA GLY A 231 -13.58 -17.95 15.03
C GLY A 231 -14.42 -19.22 14.80
N PRO A 232 -15.66 -19.07 14.33
CA PRO A 232 -16.51 -20.21 14.00
C PRO A 232 -15.87 -21.05 12.89
N ARG A 233 -16.01 -22.37 13.02
CA ARG A 233 -15.39 -23.32 12.10
C ARG A 233 -16.33 -23.65 10.96
N GLN A 234 -15.77 -23.69 9.76
CA GLN A 234 -16.49 -23.91 8.52
C GLN A 234 -16.07 -25.21 7.86
N THR A 235 -17.06 -25.94 7.31
CA THR A 235 -16.83 -27.15 6.51
C THR A 235 -17.65 -27.08 5.23
N PHE A 236 -16.95 -27.01 4.09
CA PHE A 236 -17.58 -26.91 2.78
C PHE A 236 -16.68 -27.48 1.68
N GLN A 237 -17.26 -27.72 0.51
CA GLN A 237 -16.59 -28.31 -0.63
C GLN A 237 -16.80 -27.53 -1.90
N LEU A 238 -15.78 -27.52 -2.73
CA LEU A 238 -15.81 -27.18 -4.15
C LEU A 238 -15.60 -28.45 -4.97
N THR A 239 -16.50 -28.72 -5.90
CA THR A 239 -16.28 -29.77 -6.91
C THR A 239 -16.26 -29.17 -8.31
N LEU A 240 -15.18 -29.46 -9.06
CA LEU A 240 -15.01 -29.11 -10.47
C LEU A 240 -15.21 -30.35 -11.34
N TYR A 241 -15.87 -30.18 -12.48
CA TYR A 241 -16.12 -31.25 -13.47
C TYR A 241 -15.51 -30.89 -14.83
N PRO A 242 -15.13 -31.90 -15.67
CA PRO A 242 -14.52 -31.64 -16.98
C PRO A 242 -15.40 -30.85 -17.95
N ASP A 243 -16.72 -30.87 -17.75
CA ASP A 243 -17.70 -30.12 -18.55
C ASP A 243 -17.83 -28.63 -18.15
N GLY A 244 -17.05 -28.18 -17.19
CA GLY A 244 -17.10 -26.81 -16.67
C GLY A 244 -18.12 -26.57 -15.57
N ARG A 245 -18.87 -27.60 -15.16
CA ARG A 245 -19.80 -27.52 -14.04
C ARG A 245 -19.05 -27.36 -12.72
N ILE A 246 -19.59 -26.48 -11.85
CA ILE A 246 -19.03 -26.14 -10.55
C ILE A 246 -20.09 -26.40 -9.48
N VAL A 247 -19.70 -27.04 -8.38
CA VAL A 247 -20.63 -27.34 -7.28
C VAL A 247 -20.01 -26.90 -5.96
N PHE A 248 -20.74 -26.10 -5.19
CA PHE A 248 -20.45 -25.76 -3.81
C PHE A 248 -21.39 -26.57 -2.90
N ALA A 249 -20.84 -27.34 -1.98
CA ALA A 249 -21.61 -28.10 -1.02
C ALA A 249 -21.23 -27.70 0.40
N TYR A 250 -22.21 -27.30 1.19
CA TYR A 250 -22.01 -26.81 2.55
C TYR A 250 -22.50 -27.85 3.57
N ALA A 251 -21.68 -28.13 4.57
CA ALA A 251 -22.14 -28.77 5.80
C ALA A 251 -22.93 -27.78 6.68
N ALA A 252 -23.19 -28.14 7.92
CA ALA A 252 -23.78 -27.19 8.88
C ALA A 252 -22.76 -26.12 9.26
N ILE A 253 -22.80 -24.96 8.63
CA ILE A 253 -21.87 -23.86 8.84
C ILE A 253 -22.58 -22.55 9.17
N THR A 254 -21.88 -21.67 9.89
CA THR A 254 -22.40 -20.38 10.35
C THR A 254 -21.29 -19.31 10.21
N PRO A 255 -20.85 -18.97 9.00
CA PRO A 255 -19.86 -17.93 8.83
C PRO A 255 -20.45 -16.57 9.23
N PHE A 256 -19.64 -15.74 9.88
CA PHE A 256 -20.06 -14.38 10.22
C PHE A 256 -19.90 -13.40 9.05
N GLU A 257 -19.01 -13.72 8.09
CA GLU A 257 -18.85 -12.96 6.85
C GLU A 257 -18.24 -13.83 5.75
N GLY A 258 -18.40 -13.40 4.51
CA GLY A 258 -17.80 -14.03 3.35
C GLY A 258 -18.50 -13.65 2.05
N VAL A 259 -17.86 -13.95 0.93
CA VAL A 259 -18.41 -13.79 -0.41
C VAL A 259 -18.48 -15.14 -1.10
N VAL A 260 -19.60 -15.44 -1.69
CA VAL A 260 -19.82 -16.66 -2.49
C VAL A 260 -20.01 -16.24 -3.95
N GLY A 261 -19.33 -16.90 -4.89
CA GLY A 261 -19.53 -16.57 -6.29
C GLY A 261 -18.46 -17.04 -7.25
N LEU A 262 -18.58 -16.59 -8.49
CA LEU A 262 -17.67 -16.81 -9.61
C LEU A 262 -17.25 -15.48 -10.21
N SER A 263 -16.00 -15.39 -10.66
CA SER A 263 -15.51 -14.19 -11.34
C SER A 263 -14.56 -14.53 -12.48
N PRO A 264 -14.71 -13.92 -13.67
CA PRO A 264 -13.71 -14.00 -14.74
C PRO A 264 -12.42 -13.23 -14.38
N GLY A 265 -12.44 -12.43 -13.29
CA GLY A 265 -11.33 -11.61 -12.82
C GLY A 265 -11.12 -10.33 -13.61
N GLN A 266 -10.12 -9.54 -13.18
CA GLN A 266 -9.63 -8.34 -13.87
C GLN A 266 -10.72 -7.30 -14.20
N LEU A 267 -11.76 -7.20 -13.35
CA LEU A 267 -12.91 -6.29 -13.53
C LEU A 267 -13.64 -6.47 -14.89
N GLN A 268 -13.68 -7.70 -15.41
CA GLN A 268 -14.37 -7.99 -16.65
C GLN A 268 -15.89 -7.96 -16.45
N GLY A 269 -16.54 -6.97 -17.06
CA GLY A 269 -17.97 -6.74 -16.95
C GLY A 269 -18.40 -6.20 -15.58
N GLU A 270 -19.68 -5.92 -15.46
CA GLU A 270 -20.28 -5.44 -14.22
C GLU A 270 -20.48 -6.57 -13.22
N THR A 271 -20.19 -6.35 -11.94
CA THR A 271 -20.46 -7.31 -10.87
C THR A 271 -21.96 -7.46 -10.65
N GLN A 272 -22.48 -8.67 -10.85
CA GLN A 272 -23.88 -9.03 -10.64
C GLN A 272 -24.04 -9.57 -9.21
N VAL A 273 -24.60 -8.74 -8.34
CA VAL A 273 -24.94 -9.14 -6.96
C VAL A 273 -26.35 -9.75 -6.97
N VAL A 274 -26.45 -10.99 -6.53
CA VAL A 274 -27.72 -11.75 -6.54
C VAL A 274 -28.00 -12.35 -5.17
N SER A 275 -29.21 -12.85 -4.96
CA SER A 275 -29.51 -13.82 -3.91
C SER A 275 -29.49 -15.23 -4.49
N PHE A 276 -28.60 -16.09 -4.03
CA PHE A 276 -28.59 -17.49 -4.46
C PHE A 276 -29.77 -18.30 -3.96
N LEU A 277 -30.60 -17.74 -3.07
CA LEU A 277 -31.90 -18.33 -2.68
C LEU A 277 -32.94 -18.21 -3.79
N GLU A 278 -32.77 -17.26 -4.69
CA GLU A 278 -33.64 -17.06 -5.84
C GLU A 278 -33.17 -17.93 -7.03
N ALA A 279 -34.07 -18.27 -7.92
CA ALA A 279 -33.71 -19.02 -9.13
C ALA A 279 -32.96 -18.10 -10.11
N SER A 280 -31.94 -18.66 -10.78
CA SER A 280 -31.24 -17.93 -11.84
C SER A 280 -32.22 -17.61 -12.99
N ASP A 281 -32.37 -16.31 -13.27
CA ASP A 281 -33.28 -15.78 -14.31
C ASP A 281 -32.62 -15.71 -15.69
N ARG A 282 -31.31 -15.68 -15.75
CA ARG A 282 -30.51 -15.51 -16.96
C ARG A 282 -29.16 -16.22 -16.88
N ASN A 283 -28.38 -16.10 -17.94
CA ASN A 283 -26.98 -16.48 -17.97
C ASN A 283 -26.12 -15.27 -17.53
N TYR A 284 -25.08 -15.51 -16.75
CA TYR A 284 -24.16 -14.50 -16.22
C TYR A 284 -22.78 -14.69 -16.83
N ASP A 285 -22.27 -13.70 -17.52
CA ASP A 285 -20.99 -13.70 -18.26
C ASP A 285 -19.89 -12.84 -17.59
N SER A 286 -20.23 -12.23 -16.47
CA SER A 286 -19.35 -11.42 -15.63
C SER A 286 -19.31 -11.95 -14.20
N THR A 287 -18.74 -11.21 -13.28
CA THR A 287 -18.72 -11.58 -11.85
C THR A 287 -20.13 -11.73 -11.31
N LEU A 288 -20.41 -12.91 -10.76
CA LEU A 288 -21.69 -13.28 -10.15
C LEU A 288 -21.45 -13.65 -8.69
N ALA A 289 -22.05 -12.94 -7.75
CA ALA A 289 -21.76 -13.13 -6.35
C ALA A 289 -22.89 -12.73 -5.38
N GLU A 290 -22.82 -13.29 -4.19
CA GLU A 290 -23.58 -12.87 -3.01
C GLU A 290 -22.62 -12.64 -1.84
N ARG A 291 -22.76 -11.49 -1.16
CA ARG A 291 -22.00 -11.19 0.06
C ARG A 291 -22.85 -11.59 1.26
N PHE A 292 -22.21 -12.23 2.22
CA PHE A 292 -22.75 -12.54 3.54
C PHE A 292 -21.99 -11.77 4.62
N GLY A 293 -22.72 -11.33 5.64
CA GLY A 293 -22.15 -10.62 6.77
C GLY A 293 -23.23 -10.27 7.78
N VAL A 294 -22.87 -10.27 9.07
CA VAL A 294 -23.81 -10.00 10.16
C VAL A 294 -24.09 -8.51 10.38
N THR A 295 -23.29 -7.64 9.75
CA THR A 295 -23.42 -6.18 9.82
C THR A 295 -23.33 -5.54 8.44
N ASP A 296 -23.90 -4.35 8.31
CA ASP A 296 -23.61 -3.48 7.18
C ASP A 296 -22.13 -3.05 7.23
N GLY A 297 -21.53 -2.82 6.07
CA GLY A 297 -20.16 -2.35 5.96
C GLY A 297 -19.93 -1.55 4.68
N ILE A 298 -18.83 -0.84 4.61
CA ILE A 298 -18.37 -0.20 3.36
C ILE A 298 -17.37 -1.15 2.69
N ASP A 299 -17.60 -1.50 1.42
CA ASP A 299 -16.61 -2.19 0.58
C ASP A 299 -15.58 -1.16 0.08
N ILE A 300 -14.52 -0.96 0.86
CA ILE A 300 -13.48 0.02 0.57
C ILE A 300 -12.75 -0.27 -0.75
N VAL A 301 -12.69 -1.56 -1.17
CA VAL A 301 -12.10 -1.96 -2.44
C VAL A 301 -12.98 -1.45 -3.59
N ARG A 302 -14.29 -1.66 -3.49
CA ARG A 302 -15.25 -1.18 -4.49
C ARG A 302 -15.31 0.36 -4.54
N VAL A 303 -15.22 1.03 -3.39
CA VAL A 303 -15.13 2.50 -3.35
C VAL A 303 -13.93 2.98 -4.15
N ALA A 304 -12.75 2.42 -3.92
CA ALA A 304 -11.55 2.82 -4.66
C ALA A 304 -11.67 2.53 -6.15
N GLN A 305 -12.18 1.36 -6.55
CA GLN A 305 -12.42 1.02 -7.95
C GLN A 305 -13.33 2.05 -8.63
N ARG A 306 -14.48 2.38 -8.03
CA ARG A 306 -15.40 3.37 -8.56
C ARG A 306 -14.81 4.77 -8.59
N PHE A 307 -14.01 5.14 -7.58
CA PHE A 307 -13.30 6.41 -7.57
C PHE A 307 -12.41 6.54 -8.82
N TYR A 308 -11.64 5.51 -9.15
CA TYR A 308 -10.75 5.51 -10.31
C TYR A 308 -11.46 5.34 -11.67
N GLU A 309 -12.75 5.03 -11.71
CA GLU A 309 -13.56 5.14 -12.92
C GLU A 309 -13.66 6.59 -13.41
N THR A 310 -13.67 7.56 -12.49
CA THR A 310 -13.86 9.00 -12.79
C THR A 310 -12.61 9.85 -12.52
N HIS A 311 -11.72 9.42 -11.62
CA HIS A 311 -10.54 10.17 -11.20
C HIS A 311 -9.23 9.52 -11.68
N GLU A 312 -8.18 10.33 -11.73
CA GLU A 312 -6.83 9.85 -12.06
C GLU A 312 -6.22 9.05 -10.90
N ASP A 313 -5.39 8.04 -11.21
CA ASP A 313 -4.57 7.35 -10.21
C ASP A 313 -3.40 8.26 -9.76
N SER A 314 -3.75 9.29 -9.00
CA SER A 314 -2.84 10.34 -8.54
C SER A 314 -2.90 10.59 -7.03
N PHE A 315 -3.71 9.81 -6.30
CA PHE A 315 -3.91 9.94 -4.87
C PHE A 315 -3.17 8.85 -4.10
N ASP A 316 -2.55 9.24 -2.98
CA ASP A 316 -1.87 8.33 -2.06
C ASP A 316 -2.84 7.70 -1.08
N TYR A 317 -3.85 8.47 -0.67
CA TYR A 317 -4.89 8.08 0.27
C TYR A 317 -6.28 8.33 -0.30
N ILE A 318 -7.21 7.41 -0.03
CA ILE A 318 -8.65 7.63 -0.15
C ILE A 318 -9.22 7.67 1.26
N VAL A 319 -9.89 8.77 1.62
CA VAL A 319 -10.48 9.01 2.96
C VAL A 319 -11.98 8.94 2.84
N ILE A 320 -12.60 7.93 3.43
CA ILE A 320 -14.03 7.62 3.25
C ILE A 320 -14.81 8.04 4.48
N PHE A 321 -15.81 8.89 4.27
CA PHE A 321 -16.90 9.16 5.20
C PHE A 321 -18.23 8.71 4.60
N ASN A 322 -19.24 8.47 5.42
CA ASN A 322 -20.57 8.14 4.92
C ASN A 322 -21.69 8.86 5.67
N THR A 323 -22.81 9.11 4.98
CA THR A 323 -24.06 9.62 5.56
C THR A 323 -25.07 8.51 5.84
N ALA A 324 -24.78 7.28 5.42
CA ALA A 324 -25.61 6.09 5.63
C ALA A 324 -25.64 5.61 7.10
N GLY A 325 -24.77 6.15 7.94
CA GLY A 325 -24.67 5.78 9.34
C GLY A 325 -23.96 4.46 9.61
N ILE A 326 -23.17 3.97 8.66
CA ILE A 326 -22.44 2.70 8.73
C ILE A 326 -21.13 2.93 9.47
N GLU A 327 -20.90 2.16 10.53
CA GLU A 327 -19.65 2.20 11.31
C GLU A 327 -18.47 1.75 10.46
N ALA A 328 -17.27 2.26 10.76
CA ALA A 328 -16.05 1.86 10.08
C ALA A 328 -15.79 0.36 10.30
N ALA A 329 -15.79 -0.06 11.57
CA ALA A 329 -15.81 -1.44 12.00
C ALA A 329 -16.51 -1.56 13.36
N SER A 330 -16.85 -2.77 13.77
CA SER A 330 -17.48 -2.98 15.08
C SER A 330 -16.57 -2.51 16.21
N GLY A 331 -17.02 -1.47 16.93
CA GLY A 331 -16.28 -0.91 18.05
C GLY A 331 -15.16 0.07 17.69
N ALA A 332 -14.85 0.28 16.42
CA ALA A 332 -13.84 1.25 15.95
C ALA A 332 -14.50 2.54 15.44
N LEU A 333 -13.88 3.69 15.73
CA LEU A 333 -14.27 4.97 15.13
C LEU A 333 -13.87 5.07 13.67
N ALA A 334 -12.65 4.61 13.36
CA ALA A 334 -12.05 4.60 12.06
C ALA A 334 -11.07 3.42 11.94
N TYR A 335 -10.57 3.13 10.75
CA TYR A 335 -9.43 2.26 10.53
C TYR A 335 -8.73 2.60 9.21
N GLU A 336 -7.46 2.26 9.16
CA GLU A 336 -6.63 2.28 7.95
C GLU A 336 -6.52 0.88 7.35
N THR A 337 -6.41 0.82 6.03
CA THR A 337 -5.98 -0.38 5.31
C THR A 337 -4.85 -0.03 4.36
N THR A 338 -3.69 -0.61 4.60
CA THR A 338 -2.53 -0.47 3.73
C THR A 338 -2.76 -1.20 2.41
N VAL A 339 -2.82 -0.46 1.32
CA VAL A 339 -2.97 -1.00 -0.04
C VAL A 339 -1.61 -1.30 -0.66
N ARG A 340 -0.65 -0.39 -0.44
CA ARG A 340 0.70 -0.53 -1.00
C ARG A 340 1.74 0.08 -0.07
N SER A 341 2.64 -0.75 0.38
CA SER A 341 3.83 -0.30 1.11
C SER A 341 5.06 -1.04 0.59
N TYR A 342 6.13 -0.28 0.33
CA TYR A 342 7.40 -0.81 -0.17
C TYR A 342 8.54 -0.38 0.71
N ARG A 343 8.25 -0.16 1.97
CA ARG A 343 9.17 0.36 2.97
C ARG A 343 9.79 -0.79 3.74
N ASP A 344 11.08 -0.68 4.02
CA ASP A 344 11.77 -1.54 4.98
C ASP A 344 12.16 -0.74 6.22
N GLY A 345 12.43 -1.45 7.32
CA GLY A 345 12.88 -0.86 8.58
C GLY A 345 11.77 -0.19 9.39
N ILE A 346 10.50 -0.50 9.09
CA ILE A 346 9.33 -0.01 9.84
C ILE A 346 8.65 -1.10 10.67
N GLY A 347 9.17 -2.33 10.65
CA GLY A 347 8.57 -3.46 11.39
C GLY A 347 7.50 -4.22 10.62
N ASP A 348 7.23 -3.85 9.37
CA ASP A 348 6.23 -4.47 8.49
C ASP A 348 6.87 -5.06 7.23
N THR A 349 6.11 -5.90 6.53
CA THR A 349 6.51 -6.50 5.26
C THR A 349 5.97 -5.70 4.07
N PRO A 350 6.73 -5.58 2.97
CA PRO A 350 6.22 -4.92 1.76
C PRO A 350 4.99 -5.61 1.19
N VAL A 351 3.98 -4.81 0.82
CA VAL A 351 2.71 -5.26 0.24
C VAL A 351 2.36 -4.43 -1.00
N ASP A 352 1.69 -5.04 -1.97
CA ASP A 352 1.09 -4.36 -3.12
C ASP A 352 -0.21 -5.03 -3.56
N ASN A 353 -1.31 -4.46 -3.14
CA ASN A 353 -2.67 -4.83 -3.52
C ASN A 353 -3.33 -3.80 -4.45
N GLY A 354 -2.55 -2.82 -4.97
CA GLY A 354 -3.09 -1.69 -5.73
C GLY A 354 -3.98 -2.08 -6.90
N ALA A 355 -3.63 -3.13 -7.64
CA ALA A 355 -4.45 -3.61 -8.75
C ALA A 355 -5.87 -4.00 -8.34
N SER A 356 -6.05 -4.59 -7.15
CA SER A 356 -7.37 -4.92 -6.60
C SER A 356 -8.22 -3.68 -6.34
N TYR A 357 -7.60 -2.57 -5.99
CA TYR A 357 -8.25 -1.28 -5.74
C TYR A 357 -8.40 -0.41 -6.99
N GLY A 358 -8.02 -0.90 -8.17
CA GLY A 358 -8.06 -0.12 -9.41
C GLY A 358 -6.95 0.92 -9.53
N SER A 359 -5.92 0.87 -8.66
CA SER A 359 -4.74 1.74 -8.71
C SER A 359 -3.54 0.97 -9.22
N ASP A 360 -2.97 1.43 -10.33
CA ASP A 360 -1.80 0.76 -10.91
C ASP A 360 -0.50 1.08 -10.16
N TYR A 361 -0.40 2.26 -9.52
CA TYR A 361 0.89 2.67 -8.96
C TYR A 361 0.84 3.68 -7.80
N ARG A 362 -0.30 4.36 -7.51
CA ARG A 362 -0.26 5.51 -6.61
C ARG A 362 -0.87 5.23 -5.24
N LEU A 363 -2.04 4.62 -5.15
CA LEU A 363 -2.75 4.42 -3.89
C LEU A 363 -1.89 3.62 -2.90
N GLN A 364 -1.72 4.17 -1.71
CA GLN A 364 -0.94 3.58 -0.62
C GLN A 364 -1.83 3.06 0.50
N ALA A 365 -2.89 3.79 0.83
CA ALA A 365 -3.81 3.41 1.89
C ALA A 365 -5.25 3.90 1.66
N VAL A 366 -6.20 3.26 2.31
CA VAL A 366 -7.59 3.69 2.41
C VAL A 366 -7.94 3.88 3.88
N LEU A 367 -8.47 5.04 4.23
CA LEU A 367 -8.96 5.36 5.56
C LEU A 367 -10.49 5.28 5.55
N ASN A 368 -11.07 4.40 6.35
CA ASN A 368 -12.52 4.38 6.57
C ASN A 368 -12.84 5.09 7.89
N MET A 369 -13.32 6.30 7.78
CA MET A 369 -13.66 7.15 8.93
C MET A 369 -15.08 6.91 9.47
N GLY A 370 -15.85 6.01 8.84
CA GLY A 370 -17.21 5.70 9.28
C GLY A 370 -18.22 6.83 9.05
N PRO A 371 -19.29 6.91 9.87
CA PRO A 371 -20.36 7.87 9.64
C PRO A 371 -19.96 9.29 10.03
N LEU A 372 -20.15 10.24 9.11
CA LEU A 372 -19.79 11.66 9.31
C LEU A 372 -20.43 12.26 10.58
N ARG A 373 -21.66 11.83 10.91
CA ARG A 373 -22.41 12.30 12.09
C ARG A 373 -21.76 11.99 13.44
N GLN A 374 -20.77 11.08 13.51
CA GLN A 374 -20.07 10.79 14.77
C GLN A 374 -19.01 11.85 15.12
N TYR A 375 -18.66 12.71 14.17
CA TYR A 375 -17.67 13.74 14.31
C TYR A 375 -18.32 15.11 14.55
N PRO A 376 -17.79 15.93 15.51
CA PRO A 376 -18.25 17.31 15.71
C PRO A 376 -17.97 18.18 14.49
N ARG A 377 -18.81 19.19 14.22
CA ARG A 377 -18.57 20.16 13.14
C ARG A 377 -17.26 20.93 13.28
N ASP A 378 -16.91 21.28 14.53
CA ASP A 378 -15.58 21.82 14.83
C ASP A 378 -14.54 20.69 14.78
N PRO A 379 -13.56 20.72 13.86
CA PRO A 379 -12.58 19.64 13.68
C PRO A 379 -11.68 19.40 14.89
N TYR A 380 -11.58 20.38 15.81
CA TYR A 380 -10.79 20.30 17.04
C TYR A 380 -11.62 20.02 18.28
N ALA A 381 -12.96 20.02 18.15
CA ALA A 381 -13.80 19.57 19.24
C ALA A 381 -13.63 18.07 19.46
N ARG A 382 -13.73 17.67 20.72
CA ARG A 382 -13.56 16.29 21.13
C ARG A 382 -14.59 15.38 20.47
N VAL A 383 -14.16 14.29 19.86
CA VAL A 383 -15.05 13.25 19.36
C VAL A 383 -15.71 12.58 20.57
N GLY A 384 -17.05 12.61 20.60
CA GLY A 384 -17.85 12.18 21.74
C GLY A 384 -17.64 10.72 22.10
N SER A 385 -17.72 10.52 23.37
CA SER A 385 -17.39 9.37 24.19
C SER A 385 -17.85 8.00 23.66
N ARG A 386 -17.03 7.34 22.89
CA ARG A 386 -16.84 5.90 23.12
C ARG A 386 -15.75 5.67 24.18
N GLY A 387 -15.32 6.73 24.86
CA GLY A 387 -14.58 6.70 26.14
C GLY A 387 -13.15 6.18 26.07
N LEU A 388 -12.56 6.00 24.89
CA LEU A 388 -11.37 5.17 24.75
C LEU A 388 -10.06 5.98 24.74
N ILE A 389 -10.04 7.20 24.18
CA ILE A 389 -8.83 8.03 24.17
C ILE A 389 -9.16 9.44 24.64
N THR A 390 -8.49 9.92 25.68
CA THR A 390 -8.70 11.26 26.18
C THR A 390 -7.99 12.28 25.31
N GLY A 391 -8.73 13.07 24.54
CA GLY A 391 -8.19 14.19 23.79
C GLY A 391 -8.39 14.11 22.28
N ASP A 392 -8.85 12.99 21.74
CA ASP A 392 -9.05 12.85 20.31
C ASP A 392 -10.11 13.78 19.76
N ASN A 393 -9.78 14.38 18.63
CA ASN A 393 -10.64 15.15 17.78
C ASN A 393 -10.55 14.61 16.33
N THR A 394 -11.32 15.18 15.42
CA THR A 394 -11.33 14.69 14.02
C THR A 394 -9.94 14.78 13.36
N MET A 395 -9.16 15.80 13.65
CA MET A 395 -7.82 15.97 13.08
C MET A 395 -6.83 14.96 13.62
N THR A 396 -6.82 14.71 14.95
CA THR A 396 -5.94 13.70 15.54
C THR A 396 -6.28 12.30 15.03
N LEU A 397 -7.58 11.97 14.84
CA LEU A 397 -8.00 10.69 14.27
C LEU A 397 -7.58 10.54 12.79
N LEU A 398 -7.75 11.57 11.97
CA LEU A 398 -7.26 11.55 10.59
C LEU A 398 -5.73 11.37 10.55
N GLY A 399 -5.00 12.06 11.42
CA GLY A 399 -3.54 11.89 11.53
C GLY A 399 -3.15 10.51 12.04
N HIS A 400 -3.90 9.95 13.00
CA HIS A 400 -3.70 8.60 13.53
C HIS A 400 -3.82 7.56 12.42
N GLU A 401 -4.95 7.54 11.71
CA GLU A 401 -5.18 6.59 10.62
C GLU A 401 -4.18 6.78 9.45
N THR A 402 -3.83 8.03 9.13
CA THR A 402 -2.77 8.30 8.13
C THR A 402 -1.42 7.74 8.57
N GLY A 403 -1.14 7.75 9.87
CA GLY A 403 0.10 7.27 10.47
C GLY A 403 0.29 5.75 10.35
N HIS A 404 -0.79 4.96 10.38
CA HIS A 404 -0.72 3.49 10.34
C HIS A 404 0.02 2.93 9.12
N LEU A 405 0.04 3.64 7.99
CA LEU A 405 0.85 3.27 6.83
C LEU A 405 2.36 3.10 7.15
N PHE A 406 2.83 3.64 8.27
CA PHE A 406 4.25 3.70 8.64
C PHE A 406 4.54 3.27 10.07
N LEU A 407 3.55 3.37 10.99
CA LEU A 407 3.83 3.54 12.40
C LEU A 407 3.24 2.44 13.26
N ALA A 408 3.89 2.36 14.44
CA ALA A 408 3.57 1.48 15.54
C ALA A 408 3.63 -0.02 15.15
N LEU A 409 4.58 -0.35 14.27
CA LEU A 409 4.88 -1.72 13.85
C LEU A 409 6.30 -2.12 14.24
N ALA A 410 7.22 -1.14 14.35
CA ALA A 410 8.61 -1.34 14.75
C ALA A 410 8.75 -1.51 16.26
N SER A 411 9.67 -2.39 16.69
CA SER A 411 9.98 -2.60 18.10
C SER A 411 11.40 -3.12 18.28
N ILE A 412 12.01 -2.82 19.42
CA ILE A 412 13.26 -3.47 19.83
C ILE A 412 13.01 -4.99 20.02
N ARG A 413 14.11 -5.77 19.99
CA ARG A 413 14.07 -7.20 20.28
C ARG A 413 14.34 -7.46 21.77
N ASP A 414 13.59 -8.39 22.34
CA ASP A 414 13.93 -8.99 23.64
C ASP A 414 14.82 -10.21 23.40
N PRO A 415 16.08 -10.22 23.91
CA PRO A 415 16.97 -11.37 23.71
C PRO A 415 16.43 -12.68 24.30
N LEU A 416 15.57 -12.60 25.32
CA LEU A 416 14.95 -13.75 25.97
C LEU A 416 13.66 -14.22 25.27
N ASN A 417 13.01 -13.32 24.52
CA ASN A 417 11.81 -13.61 23.73
C ASN A 417 11.85 -12.84 22.40
N PRO A 418 12.47 -13.36 21.35
CA PRO A 418 12.63 -12.68 20.07
C PRO A 418 11.30 -12.30 19.38
N ASN A 419 10.19 -12.95 19.76
CA ASN A 419 8.86 -12.65 19.24
C ASN A 419 8.16 -11.50 19.98
N ALA A 420 8.67 -11.10 21.15
CA ALA A 420 8.11 -9.97 21.88
C ALA A 420 8.28 -8.65 21.10
N ARG A 421 7.29 -7.81 21.23
CA ARG A 421 7.27 -6.44 20.68
C ARG A 421 6.98 -5.45 21.81
N PRO A 422 7.96 -5.22 22.74
CA PRO A 422 7.68 -4.49 23.98
C PRO A 422 7.32 -3.01 23.80
N MET A 423 7.64 -2.41 22.65
CA MET A 423 7.24 -1.05 22.33
C MET A 423 5.80 -0.96 21.84
N LEU A 424 5.14 -2.09 21.52
CA LEU A 424 3.79 -2.11 20.97
C LEU A 424 2.74 -2.40 22.04
N GLY A 425 1.56 -1.83 21.84
CA GLY A 425 0.41 -1.88 22.76
C GLY A 425 -0.79 -2.55 22.13
N THR A 426 -1.89 -1.80 22.04
CA THR A 426 -3.19 -2.25 21.53
C THR A 426 -3.05 -2.81 20.11
N GLN A 427 -3.56 -4.02 19.88
CA GLN A 427 -3.55 -4.72 18.57
C GLN A 427 -2.15 -4.94 17.96
N LEU A 428 -1.06 -4.65 18.69
CA LEU A 428 0.32 -4.61 18.17
C LEU A 428 0.50 -3.65 16.98
N ALA A 429 -0.39 -2.68 16.85
CA ALA A 429 -0.41 -1.64 15.84
C ALA A 429 -0.41 -0.22 16.43
N HIS A 430 -0.26 -0.10 17.75
CA HIS A 430 -0.19 1.16 18.49
C HIS A 430 1.00 1.15 19.45
N TRP A 431 1.44 2.33 19.90
CA TRP A 431 2.51 2.38 20.88
C TRP A 431 2.07 1.89 22.26
N SER A 432 2.94 1.16 22.93
CA SER A 432 2.68 0.67 24.29
C SER A 432 2.45 1.82 25.26
N PHE A 433 1.46 1.68 26.17
CA PHE A 433 1.24 2.61 27.26
C PHE A 433 2.49 2.93 28.06
N ASN A 434 3.43 1.97 28.14
CA ASN A 434 4.68 2.04 28.90
C ASN A 434 5.87 2.55 28.08
N PHE A 435 5.68 2.86 26.82
CA PHE A 435 6.72 3.41 25.94
C PHE A 435 6.61 4.93 25.88
N ASN A 436 7.71 5.63 26.14
CA ASN A 436 7.78 7.08 25.95
C ASN A 436 7.88 7.43 24.48
N SER A 437 6.76 7.44 23.80
CA SER A 437 6.65 7.76 22.37
C SER A 437 6.58 9.27 22.10
N GLU A 438 6.84 10.13 23.11
CA GLU A 438 6.73 11.60 23.03
C GLU A 438 5.32 12.07 22.58
N ALA A 439 4.27 11.42 23.13
CA ALA A 439 2.88 11.71 22.81
C ALA A 439 2.53 11.55 21.32
N SER A 440 3.03 10.48 20.69
CA SER A 440 2.71 10.10 19.31
C SER A 440 1.21 10.01 19.06
N LEU A 441 0.76 10.33 17.84
CA LEU A 441 -0.63 10.16 17.40
C LEU A 441 -1.11 8.70 17.49
N LEU A 442 -0.20 7.71 17.41
CA LEU A 442 -0.52 6.29 17.47
C LEU A 442 -0.69 5.79 18.92
N GLU A 443 -1.67 6.33 19.64
CA GLU A 443 -1.96 6.03 21.04
C GLU A 443 -0.76 6.24 21.98
N GLY A 444 0.08 7.22 21.70
CA GLY A 444 1.32 7.46 22.46
C GLY A 444 1.20 8.31 23.69
N ASN A 445 2.03 8.00 24.69
CA ASN A 445 2.23 8.81 25.89
C ASN A 445 3.58 9.55 25.86
N ARG A 446 3.63 10.77 26.43
CA ARG A 446 4.88 11.35 26.93
C ARG A 446 5.00 11.00 28.40
N ILE A 447 6.13 10.36 28.75
CA ILE A 447 6.36 9.84 30.09
C ILE A 447 7.52 10.60 30.74
N GLN A 448 7.27 11.20 31.90
CA GLN A 448 8.28 11.85 32.73
C GLN A 448 8.88 10.81 33.70
N ASP A 449 10.20 10.70 33.75
CA ASP A 449 10.90 9.92 34.76
C ASP A 449 11.04 10.77 36.05
N LEU A 450 10.45 10.30 37.14
CA LEU A 450 10.47 10.94 38.45
C LEU A 450 11.59 10.38 39.35
N GLY A 451 12.41 9.47 38.81
CA GLY A 451 13.40 8.76 39.61
C GLY A 451 12.85 7.64 40.48
N ALA A 452 13.75 6.83 41.06
CA ALA A 452 13.40 5.71 41.95
C ALA A 452 12.32 4.76 41.36
N ASN A 453 12.43 4.43 40.07
CA ASN A 453 11.49 3.56 39.34
C ASN A 453 10.04 4.04 39.32
N ARG A 454 9.84 5.35 39.38
CA ARG A 454 8.54 6.00 39.30
C ARG A 454 8.46 6.92 38.08
N PHE A 455 7.37 6.82 37.36
CA PHE A 455 7.12 7.59 36.15
C PHE A 455 5.70 8.16 36.16
N LEU A 456 5.49 9.19 35.36
CA LEU A 456 4.20 9.86 35.22
C LEU A 456 3.95 10.16 33.75
N THR A 457 2.79 9.77 33.22
CA THR A 457 2.36 10.24 31.90
C THR A 457 1.94 11.70 31.99
N VAL A 458 2.48 12.56 31.11
CA VAL A 458 2.24 14.02 31.18
C VAL A 458 1.50 14.58 29.97
N ALA A 459 1.53 13.88 28.84
CA ALA A 459 0.84 14.27 27.62
C ALA A 459 0.52 13.03 26.77
N THR A 460 -0.43 13.17 25.83
CA THR A 460 -0.85 12.10 24.90
C THR A 460 -1.25 12.70 23.56
N VAL A 461 -1.01 11.97 22.46
CA VAL A 461 -1.61 12.19 21.12
C VAL A 461 -1.47 13.63 20.62
N GLU A 462 -0.25 14.17 20.60
CA GLU A 462 0.02 15.57 20.21
C GLU A 462 0.46 15.71 18.73
N GLY A 463 1.21 14.75 18.20
CA GLY A 463 1.77 14.82 16.84
C GLY A 463 2.62 13.60 16.51
N TYR A 464 3.31 13.62 15.39
CA TYR A 464 4.28 12.58 15.06
C TYR A 464 5.62 12.90 15.75
N SER A 465 6.03 12.00 16.61
CA SER A 465 7.28 12.11 17.38
C SER A 465 8.52 12.06 16.47
N PRO A 466 9.72 12.40 16.97
CA PRO A 466 10.95 12.22 16.20
C PRO A 466 11.16 10.78 15.69
N LEU A 467 10.79 9.76 16.46
CA LEU A 467 10.82 8.37 16.03
C LEU A 467 9.80 8.10 14.93
N ASP A 468 8.56 8.58 15.09
CA ASP A 468 7.52 8.46 14.05
C ASP A 468 8.01 9.10 12.75
N GLN A 469 8.58 10.31 12.82
CA GLN A 469 9.10 10.99 11.63
C GLN A 469 10.24 10.20 10.96
N TYR A 470 11.09 9.50 11.73
CA TYR A 470 12.08 8.60 11.16
C TYR A 470 11.42 7.42 10.42
N LEU A 471 10.46 6.76 11.05
CA LEU A 471 9.72 5.64 10.44
C LEU A 471 8.91 6.08 9.21
N MET A 472 8.40 7.30 9.21
CA MET A 472 7.75 7.93 8.04
C MET A 472 8.76 8.30 6.93
N GLY A 473 10.07 8.31 7.23
CA GLY A 473 11.12 8.74 6.30
C GLY A 473 11.24 10.26 6.16
N LEU A 474 10.82 11.00 7.18
CA LEU A 474 10.87 12.46 7.20
C LEU A 474 12.11 12.99 7.94
N ARG A 475 12.80 12.13 8.68
CA ARG A 475 13.93 12.48 9.55
C ARG A 475 15.03 11.43 9.43
N GLY A 476 16.29 11.86 9.44
CA GLY A 476 17.44 10.95 9.49
C GLY A 476 17.63 10.33 10.87
N PRO A 477 18.27 9.16 10.97
CA PRO A 477 18.47 8.48 12.26
C PRO A 477 19.26 9.35 13.27
N ASN A 478 20.21 10.16 12.81
CA ASN A 478 21.01 11.03 13.67
C ASN A 478 20.21 12.18 14.32
N GLU A 479 19.01 12.43 13.85
CA GLU A 479 18.11 13.47 14.35
C GLU A 479 17.08 12.90 15.35
N VAL A 480 17.10 11.58 15.63
CA VAL A 480 16.17 10.94 16.56
C VAL A 480 16.81 10.88 17.95
N PRO A 481 16.28 11.60 18.93
CA PRO A 481 16.81 11.54 20.29
C PRO A 481 16.53 10.16 20.91
N PRO A 482 17.38 9.71 21.87
CA PRO A 482 17.08 8.52 22.67
C PRO A 482 15.77 8.66 23.43
N THR A 483 15.07 7.56 23.57
CA THR A 483 13.83 7.44 24.36
C THR A 483 13.93 6.28 25.35
N PHE A 484 12.82 5.84 25.95
CA PHE A 484 12.83 4.72 26.89
C PHE A 484 11.50 3.99 26.97
N LEU A 485 11.57 2.74 27.42
CA LEU A 485 10.46 1.92 27.82
C LEU A 485 10.47 1.75 29.35
N VAL A 486 9.30 1.78 29.99
CA VAL A 486 9.16 1.38 31.38
C VAL A 486 8.93 -0.15 31.41
N ALA A 487 10.02 -0.90 31.48
CA ALA A 487 10.00 -2.34 31.56
C ALA A 487 9.49 -2.83 32.93
N LYS A 488 8.96 -4.05 33.00
CA LYS A 488 8.35 -4.64 34.21
C LYS A 488 7.33 -3.70 34.87
N SER A 489 6.57 -3.01 34.03
CA SER A 489 5.58 -2.03 34.44
C SER A 489 4.43 -2.66 35.21
N ASN A 490 3.87 -1.91 36.15
CA ASN A 490 2.61 -2.24 36.81
C ASN A 490 1.37 -1.86 35.98
N ARG A 491 1.55 -1.42 34.72
CA ARG A 491 0.48 -1.08 33.77
C ARG A 491 0.54 -2.02 32.57
N ALA A 492 -0.63 -2.39 32.05
CA ALA A 492 -0.70 -3.19 30.83
C ALA A 492 -0.23 -2.37 29.62
N ALA A 493 0.55 -3.01 28.74
CA ALA A 493 1.06 -2.40 27.51
C ALA A 493 -0.09 -1.92 26.59
N ALA A 494 -1.17 -2.68 26.52
CA ALA A 494 -2.38 -2.40 25.74
C ALA A 494 -3.39 -1.48 26.43
N SER A 495 -2.98 -0.70 27.45
CA SER A 495 -3.82 0.35 28.00
C SER A 495 -3.86 1.56 27.05
N PHE A 496 -5.04 2.20 26.93
CA PHE A 496 -5.18 3.42 26.15
C PHE A 496 -4.38 4.59 26.76
N PRO A 497 -3.83 5.49 25.93
CA PRO A 497 -3.02 6.61 26.38
C PRO A 497 -3.83 7.53 27.30
N GLN A 498 -3.21 7.98 28.38
CA GLN A 498 -3.83 8.86 29.35
C GLN A 498 -2.76 9.68 30.10
N ALA A 499 -2.92 10.99 30.15
CA ALA A 499 -2.09 11.86 30.97
C ALA A 499 -2.44 11.78 32.46
N GLY A 500 -1.45 12.04 33.34
CA GLY A 500 -1.65 12.06 34.79
C GLY A 500 -1.62 10.68 35.47
N VAL A 501 -1.19 9.63 34.76
CA VAL A 501 -1.13 8.26 35.31
C VAL A 501 0.26 7.95 35.84
N ALA A 502 0.34 7.54 37.10
CA ALA A 502 1.57 7.04 37.71
C ALA A 502 1.88 5.62 37.25
N ILE A 503 3.14 5.38 36.87
CA ILE A 503 3.68 4.09 36.44
C ILE A 503 4.85 3.71 37.35
N GLY A 504 4.85 2.48 37.84
CA GLY A 504 6.00 1.86 38.52
C GLY A 504 6.65 0.83 37.59
N GLY A 505 7.97 0.83 37.50
CA GLY A 505 8.71 -0.11 36.62
C GLY A 505 10.18 0.23 36.53
N GLN A 506 10.90 -0.38 35.63
CA GLN A 506 12.32 -0.18 35.40
C GLN A 506 12.54 0.59 34.10
N ARG A 507 13.36 1.64 34.11
CA ARG A 507 13.73 2.35 32.90
C ARG A 507 14.63 1.46 32.03
N GLN A 508 14.26 1.33 30.76
CA GLN A 508 15.08 0.74 29.70
C GLN A 508 15.26 1.79 28.61
N ASP A 509 16.47 2.34 28.50
CA ASP A 509 16.79 3.31 27.46
C ASP A 509 16.81 2.61 26.09
N ILE A 510 16.38 3.36 25.06
CA ILE A 510 16.27 2.93 23.67
C ILE A 510 16.88 4.00 22.79
N ALA A 511 17.90 3.63 22.03
CA ALA A 511 18.45 4.44 20.96
C ALA A 511 17.86 4.02 19.60
N ILE A 512 17.96 4.88 18.61
CA ILE A 512 17.52 4.54 17.24
C ILE A 512 18.27 3.33 16.69
N ASP A 513 19.53 3.13 17.08
CA ASP A 513 20.32 1.99 16.64
C ASP A 513 19.79 0.64 17.16
N ASP A 514 19.12 0.62 18.32
CA ASP A 514 18.46 -0.58 18.85
C ASP A 514 17.29 -1.01 17.95
N ILE A 515 16.54 -0.02 17.44
CA ILE A 515 15.41 -0.24 16.50
C ILE A 515 15.96 -0.66 15.14
N ILE A 516 17.01 0.00 14.64
CA ILE A 516 17.67 -0.35 13.38
C ILE A 516 18.25 -1.77 13.45
N ALA A 517 18.82 -2.16 14.58
CA ALA A 517 19.33 -3.53 14.77
C ALA A 517 18.20 -4.58 14.74
N ALA A 518 17.01 -4.20 15.19
CA ALA A 518 15.86 -5.09 15.23
C ALA A 518 15.12 -5.21 13.89
N GLU A 519 14.89 -4.08 13.23
CA GLU A 519 14.00 -3.97 12.05
C GLU A 519 14.73 -3.66 10.74
N GLY A 520 16.02 -3.33 10.80
CA GLY A 520 16.77 -2.79 9.67
C GLY A 520 16.65 -1.28 9.54
N ARG A 521 17.49 -0.70 8.67
CA ARG A 521 17.39 0.73 8.35
C ARG A 521 16.13 1.02 7.58
N ARG A 522 15.58 2.22 7.80
CA ARG A 522 14.47 2.74 7.01
C ARG A 522 14.88 2.93 5.54
N VAL A 523 14.17 2.27 4.62
CA VAL A 523 14.35 2.39 3.17
C VAL A 523 12.98 2.60 2.51
N PRO A 524 12.83 3.62 1.61
CA PRO A 524 13.78 4.68 1.26
C PRO A 524 14.07 5.60 2.46
N ASP A 525 15.29 6.11 2.57
CA ASP A 525 15.68 7.00 3.68
C ASP A 525 15.07 8.42 3.56
N ASP A 526 15.32 9.27 4.55
CA ASP A 526 14.78 10.63 4.64
C ASP A 526 15.16 11.56 3.47
N THR A 527 16.20 11.22 2.70
CA THR A 527 16.66 12.03 1.58
C THR A 527 15.89 11.77 0.28
N VAL A 528 15.18 10.64 0.18
CA VAL A 528 14.43 10.23 -1.02
C VAL A 528 13.00 9.81 -0.72
N SER A 529 12.58 9.82 0.55
CA SER A 529 11.20 9.53 0.93
C SER A 529 10.24 10.60 0.44
N GLN A 530 9.02 10.17 0.16
CA GLN A 530 7.93 11.07 -0.20
C GLN A 530 7.58 11.99 0.98
N ARG A 531 7.34 13.29 0.69
CA ARG A 531 6.96 14.29 1.67
C ARG A 531 5.62 14.96 1.38
N LEU A 532 5.16 14.94 0.13
CA LEU A 532 3.83 15.40 -0.26
C LEU A 532 2.94 14.18 -0.54
N PHE A 533 1.84 14.10 0.18
CA PHE A 533 0.84 13.04 0.03
C PHE A 533 -0.48 13.64 -0.45
N ARG A 534 -1.12 12.99 -1.42
CA ARG A 534 -2.42 13.42 -1.94
C ARG A 534 -3.53 12.57 -1.35
N PHE A 535 -4.57 13.26 -0.87
CA PHE A 535 -5.73 12.67 -0.21
C PHE A 535 -7.00 12.96 -1.00
N ALA A 536 -7.76 11.93 -1.36
CA ALA A 536 -9.09 12.09 -1.91
C ALA A 536 -10.13 11.90 -0.80
N PHE A 537 -10.88 12.94 -0.46
CA PHE A 537 -11.99 12.84 0.48
C PHE A 537 -13.24 12.39 -0.27
N VAL A 538 -13.82 11.27 0.15
CA VAL A 538 -14.98 10.62 -0.48
C VAL A 538 -16.15 10.59 0.51
N LEU A 539 -17.30 11.06 0.09
CA LEU A 539 -18.55 10.99 0.85
C LEU A 539 -19.48 9.95 0.22
N ILE A 540 -19.73 8.85 0.93
CA ILE A 540 -20.69 7.83 0.50
C ILE A 540 -22.08 8.21 0.99
N THR A 541 -23.06 8.22 0.08
CA THR A 541 -24.47 8.46 0.38
C THR A 541 -25.32 7.23 0.06
N PRO A 542 -26.45 7.03 0.75
CA PRO A 542 -27.41 6.02 0.34
C PRO A 542 -27.90 6.24 -1.10
N SER A 543 -28.23 5.16 -1.80
CA SER A 543 -28.70 5.23 -3.20
C SER A 543 -29.90 6.18 -3.34
N GLY A 544 -29.80 7.11 -4.27
CA GLY A 544 -30.82 8.12 -4.57
C GLY A 544 -30.95 9.23 -3.52
N VAL A 545 -30.06 9.29 -2.52
CA VAL A 545 -30.06 10.36 -1.50
C VAL A 545 -28.86 11.28 -1.77
N PRO A 546 -29.10 12.52 -2.19
CA PRO A 546 -28.00 13.46 -2.42
C PRO A 546 -27.34 13.87 -1.09
N ALA A 547 -26.06 14.21 -1.17
CA ALA A 547 -25.35 14.79 -0.02
C ALA A 547 -25.95 16.12 0.39
N GLY A 548 -26.21 16.30 1.68
CA GLY A 548 -26.75 17.55 2.22
C GLY A 548 -25.69 18.67 2.24
N PRO A 549 -26.10 19.95 2.08
CA PRO A 549 -25.16 21.07 2.12
C PRO A 549 -24.41 21.20 3.45
N ASP A 550 -25.02 20.83 4.55
CA ASP A 550 -24.41 20.84 5.88
C ASP A 550 -23.34 19.75 6.04
N GLU A 551 -23.56 18.57 5.45
CA GLU A 551 -22.63 17.45 5.43
C GLU A 551 -21.42 17.76 4.56
N LEU A 552 -21.65 18.33 3.40
CA LEU A 552 -20.60 18.81 2.49
C LEU A 552 -19.75 19.91 3.13
N ALA A 553 -20.38 20.91 3.77
CA ALA A 553 -19.67 21.99 4.46
C ALA A 553 -18.84 21.48 5.65
N GLN A 554 -19.35 20.48 6.37
CA GLN A 554 -18.62 19.84 7.48
C GLN A 554 -17.37 19.10 6.94
N LEU A 555 -17.55 18.30 5.89
CA LEU A 555 -16.46 17.52 5.33
C LEU A 555 -15.41 18.42 4.65
N GLU A 556 -15.84 19.48 3.98
CA GLU A 556 -14.93 20.48 3.41
C GLU A 556 -14.10 21.18 4.48
N THR A 557 -14.68 21.45 5.64
CA THR A 557 -13.92 21.99 6.79
C THR A 557 -12.84 21.01 7.24
N TYR A 558 -13.15 19.73 7.32
CA TYR A 558 -12.14 18.71 7.70
C TYR A 558 -11.04 18.59 6.67
N ARG A 559 -11.41 18.53 5.39
CA ARG A 559 -10.46 18.42 4.27
C ARG A 559 -9.46 19.59 4.28
N ALA A 560 -9.97 20.80 4.30
CA ALA A 560 -9.14 22.02 4.23
C ALA A 560 -8.25 22.16 5.49
N GLU A 561 -8.80 21.84 6.66
CA GLU A 561 -8.05 21.95 7.91
C GLU A 561 -6.99 20.85 8.06
N PHE A 562 -7.23 19.66 7.47
CA PHE A 562 -6.30 18.54 7.53
C PHE A 562 -4.97 18.83 6.82
N GLU A 563 -4.97 19.62 5.74
CA GLU A 563 -3.73 20.02 5.07
C GLU A 563 -2.78 20.76 6.02
N ARG A 564 -3.32 21.72 6.76
CA ARG A 564 -2.56 22.49 7.76
C ARG A 564 -2.16 21.62 8.95
N TYR A 565 -3.11 20.83 9.46
CA TYR A 565 -2.88 19.95 10.61
C TYR A 565 -1.79 18.93 10.34
N TYR A 566 -1.85 18.25 9.19
CA TYR A 566 -0.87 17.21 8.83
C TYR A 566 0.56 17.79 8.75
N HIS A 567 0.71 18.97 8.16
CA HIS A 567 2.00 19.65 8.09
C HIS A 567 2.56 19.96 9.49
N GLN A 568 1.75 20.50 10.38
CA GLN A 568 2.14 20.77 11.76
C GLN A 568 2.46 19.47 12.55
N ALA A 569 1.58 18.47 12.46
CA ALA A 569 1.77 17.19 13.14
C ALA A 569 3.05 16.46 12.67
N ALA A 570 3.42 16.61 11.40
CA ALA A 570 4.66 16.08 10.83
C ALA A 570 5.92 16.92 11.16
N GLY A 571 5.81 17.92 12.05
CA GLY A 571 6.91 18.82 12.40
C GLY A 571 7.39 19.64 11.21
N GLU A 572 6.47 20.09 10.37
CA GLU A 572 6.69 20.89 9.15
C GLU A 572 7.55 20.18 8.08
N ARG A 573 7.62 18.83 8.13
CA ARG A 573 8.47 18.01 7.25
C ARG A 573 7.71 17.28 6.14
N ALA A 574 6.38 17.27 6.20
CA ALA A 574 5.52 16.68 5.17
C ALA A 574 4.27 17.53 4.94
N TRP A 575 3.66 17.35 3.79
CA TRP A 575 2.48 18.09 3.33
C TRP A 575 1.37 17.13 2.88
N ALA A 576 0.14 17.50 3.16
CA ALA A 576 -1.05 16.92 2.55
C ALA A 576 -1.58 17.86 1.46
N ASP A 577 -1.94 17.33 0.31
CA ASP A 577 -2.77 17.96 -0.73
C ASP A 577 -4.08 17.17 -0.79
N ALA A 578 -5.14 17.78 -0.32
CA ALA A 578 -6.45 17.15 -0.25
C ALA A 578 -7.43 17.68 -1.33
N THR A 579 -6.90 18.24 -2.42
CA THR A 579 -7.71 18.69 -3.56
C THR A 579 -7.94 17.57 -4.56
N LEU A 580 -9.07 17.59 -5.26
CA LEU A 580 -9.37 16.68 -6.38
C LEU A 580 -8.77 17.16 -7.72
N ARG A 581 -8.01 18.23 -7.71
CA ARG A 581 -7.42 18.78 -8.93
C ARG A 581 -6.50 17.80 -9.61
N ARG A 582 -6.37 17.94 -10.92
CA ARG A 582 -5.47 17.12 -11.73
C ARG A 582 -4.00 17.40 -11.38
N MET A 583 -3.18 16.38 -11.42
CA MET A 583 -1.77 16.50 -11.05
C MET A 583 -0.93 16.93 -12.24
N LEU A 584 -0.33 18.12 -12.15
CA LEU A 584 0.85 18.46 -12.95
C LEU A 584 2.08 17.85 -12.29
N ARG A 585 2.89 17.14 -13.05
CA ARG A 585 4.15 16.56 -12.56
C ARG A 585 5.33 17.34 -13.12
N VAL A 586 6.23 17.70 -12.24
CA VAL A 586 7.49 18.33 -12.60
C VAL A 586 8.61 17.35 -12.33
N SER A 587 9.42 17.09 -13.34
CA SER A 587 10.66 16.31 -13.21
C SER A 587 11.81 17.19 -13.64
N LEU A 588 12.82 17.32 -12.80
CA LEU A 588 14.05 18.03 -13.13
C LEU A 588 15.19 17.02 -13.27
N TRP A 589 16.12 17.30 -14.16
CA TRP A 589 17.39 16.60 -14.29
C TRP A 589 18.50 17.64 -14.25
N PRO A 590 19.15 17.81 -13.10
CA PRO A 590 19.08 17.04 -11.84
C PRO A 590 17.77 17.25 -11.04
N ALA A 591 17.39 16.26 -10.25
CA ALA A 591 16.06 16.19 -9.64
C ALA A 591 15.84 17.12 -8.46
N GLY A 592 16.80 17.66 -7.85
CA GLY A 592 16.70 18.59 -6.70
C GLY A 592 18.00 19.31 -6.46
N GLY A 593 19.13 18.71 -6.89
CA GLY A 593 20.46 19.30 -6.83
C GLY A 593 20.97 19.66 -8.23
N ALA A 594 21.63 20.77 -8.37
CA ALA A 594 22.24 21.25 -9.61
C ALA A 594 23.65 21.80 -9.38
N VAL A 595 24.41 21.95 -10.46
CA VAL A 595 25.70 22.66 -10.42
C VAL A 595 25.49 24.06 -11.01
N ALA A 596 25.89 25.09 -10.28
CA ALA A 596 25.75 26.45 -10.73
C ALA A 596 26.47 26.69 -12.07
N GLY A 597 25.79 27.32 -13.02
CA GLY A 597 26.30 27.56 -14.37
C GLY A 597 26.12 26.37 -15.34
N GLU A 598 25.74 25.19 -14.88
CA GLU A 598 25.41 24.05 -15.76
C GLU A 598 23.93 24.07 -16.16
N GLU A 599 23.66 23.60 -17.37
CA GLU A 599 22.29 23.48 -17.87
C GLU A 599 21.60 22.24 -17.29
N ALA A 600 20.39 22.40 -16.80
CA ALA A 600 19.50 21.35 -16.37
C ALA A 600 18.26 21.26 -17.28
N THR A 601 17.72 20.08 -17.43
CA THR A 601 16.50 19.83 -18.21
C THR A 601 15.33 19.63 -17.27
N GLY A 602 14.22 20.31 -17.53
CA GLY A 602 12.95 20.09 -16.86
C GLY A 602 11.94 19.45 -17.81
N ARG A 603 11.00 18.70 -17.26
CA ARG A 603 9.87 18.14 -17.98
C ARG A 603 8.61 18.32 -17.15
N LEU A 604 7.62 18.96 -17.77
CA LEU A 604 6.25 18.96 -17.28
C LEU A 604 5.51 17.78 -17.87
N SER A 605 4.68 17.11 -17.08
CA SER A 605 3.85 16.01 -17.58
C SER A 605 2.52 15.91 -16.85
N VAL A 606 1.53 15.42 -17.56
CA VAL A 606 0.16 15.16 -17.10
C VAL A 606 -0.17 13.69 -17.35
N ALA A 607 -1.15 13.15 -16.62
CA ALA A 607 -1.48 11.72 -16.67
C ALA A 607 -2.13 11.30 -17.99
N GLN A 608 -2.86 12.23 -18.65
CA GLN A 608 -3.61 11.96 -19.88
C GLN A 608 -3.37 13.06 -20.93
N PRO A 609 -3.52 12.75 -22.24
CA PRO A 609 -3.47 13.75 -23.29
C PRO A 609 -4.47 14.87 -23.04
N LEU A 610 -4.00 16.10 -23.21
CA LEU A 610 -4.80 17.29 -22.98
C LEU A 610 -5.82 17.49 -24.12
N GLN A 611 -7.00 18.01 -23.77
CA GLN A 611 -8.01 18.41 -24.78
C GLN A 611 -7.70 19.78 -25.42
N ALA A 612 -6.94 20.63 -24.70
CA ALA A 612 -6.51 21.95 -25.13
C ALA A 612 -5.06 22.18 -24.65
N ASP A 613 -4.41 23.18 -25.23
CA ASP A 613 -3.08 23.60 -24.80
C ASP A 613 -3.09 24.02 -23.32
N LEU A 614 -2.11 23.56 -22.55
CA LEU A 614 -1.90 23.94 -21.16
C LEU A 614 -0.66 24.81 -21.03
N ALA A 615 -0.84 26.10 -20.79
CA ALA A 615 0.25 27.01 -20.46
C ALA A 615 0.56 26.91 -18.97
N VAL A 616 1.82 26.63 -18.65
CA VAL A 616 2.33 26.54 -17.27
C VAL A 616 3.33 27.67 -17.05
N ARG A 617 3.00 28.59 -16.18
CA ARG A 617 3.90 29.68 -15.80
C ARG A 617 4.91 29.20 -14.76
N ILE A 618 6.18 29.57 -14.94
CA ILE A 618 7.26 29.23 -14.01
C ILE A 618 7.61 30.51 -13.25
N PHE A 619 7.44 30.49 -11.93
CA PHE A 619 7.91 31.56 -11.04
C PHE A 619 9.23 31.09 -10.40
N HIS A 620 10.25 31.91 -10.52
CA HIS A 620 11.57 31.63 -10.00
C HIS A 620 12.29 32.93 -9.58
N ALA A 621 13.28 32.82 -8.71
CA ALA A 621 14.15 33.94 -8.38
C ALA A 621 15.15 34.21 -9.52
N ALA A 622 15.76 35.38 -9.50
CA ALA A 622 16.79 35.78 -10.48
C ALA A 622 18.04 34.89 -10.47
N ALA A 623 18.19 34.04 -9.46
CA ALA A 623 19.27 33.07 -9.37
C ALA A 623 19.13 31.89 -10.32
N VAL A 624 18.01 31.74 -11.00
CA VAL A 624 17.76 30.71 -12.00
C VAL A 624 17.32 31.34 -13.30
N ASP A 625 17.97 30.98 -14.38
CA ASP A 625 17.54 31.29 -15.74
C ASP A 625 16.60 30.17 -16.23
N ALA A 626 15.34 30.47 -16.47
CA ALA A 626 14.30 29.55 -16.91
C ALA A 626 13.26 30.27 -17.76
N PRO A 627 12.54 29.57 -18.64
CA PRO A 627 11.45 30.20 -19.41
C PRO A 627 10.32 30.66 -18.47
N GLU A 628 9.71 31.80 -18.76
CA GLU A 628 8.55 32.29 -17.99
C GLU A 628 7.33 31.38 -18.13
N THR A 629 7.19 30.70 -19.27
CA THR A 629 6.04 29.83 -19.56
C THR A 629 6.48 28.64 -20.41
N VAL A 630 5.94 27.47 -20.10
CA VAL A 630 6.07 26.24 -20.89
C VAL A 630 4.69 25.79 -21.33
N LEU A 631 4.53 25.41 -22.60
CA LEU A 631 3.27 24.96 -23.17
C LEU A 631 3.29 23.43 -23.31
N ILE A 632 2.30 22.74 -22.72
CA ILE A 632 2.01 21.34 -23.07
C ILE A 632 0.91 21.38 -24.12
N PRO A 633 1.16 20.99 -25.39
CA PRO A 633 0.19 21.09 -26.47
C PRO A 633 -1.01 20.16 -26.27
N ALA A 634 -2.14 20.51 -26.88
CA ALA A 634 -3.29 19.63 -27.01
C ALA A 634 -2.86 18.28 -27.65
N GLY A 635 -3.39 17.18 -27.13
CA GLY A 635 -3.03 15.84 -27.53
C GLY A 635 -1.70 15.31 -26.94
N ALA A 636 -0.87 16.17 -26.33
CA ALA A 636 0.36 15.76 -25.66
C ALA A 636 0.14 15.47 -24.17
N THR A 637 1.07 14.70 -23.59
CA THR A 637 1.14 14.42 -22.15
C THR A 637 2.34 15.08 -21.49
N SER A 638 3.20 15.76 -22.23
CA SER A 638 4.38 16.40 -21.64
C SER A 638 5.00 17.45 -22.55
N ALA A 639 5.79 18.34 -21.93
CA ALA A 639 6.70 19.26 -22.59
C ALA A 639 8.01 19.36 -21.81
N GLU A 640 9.12 19.55 -22.52
CA GLU A 640 10.44 19.76 -21.92
C GLU A 640 10.81 21.25 -21.94
N PHE A 641 11.61 21.65 -20.97
CA PHE A 641 12.17 22.99 -20.88
C PHE A 641 13.59 22.92 -20.31
N ARG A 642 14.32 24.00 -20.45
CA ARG A 642 15.67 24.11 -19.91
C ARG A 642 15.72 25.15 -18.82
N LEU A 643 16.56 24.91 -17.81
CA LEU A 643 16.85 25.85 -16.75
C LEU A 643 18.34 25.83 -16.42
N ARG A 644 18.85 26.95 -15.84
CA ARG A 644 20.26 27.09 -15.48
C ARG A 644 20.34 27.88 -14.17
N PRO A 645 20.80 27.25 -13.08
CA PRO A 645 21.12 28.01 -11.89
C PRO A 645 22.29 28.98 -12.15
N ALA A 646 22.07 30.26 -11.95
CA ALA A 646 23.08 31.28 -12.20
C ALA A 646 24.05 31.44 -11.03
N ALA A 647 23.63 31.05 -9.82
CA ALA A 647 24.41 31.13 -8.58
C ALA A 647 24.15 29.94 -7.68
N PRO A 648 25.13 29.60 -6.80
CA PRO A 648 24.92 28.61 -5.76
C PRO A 648 23.85 29.03 -4.75
N GLY A 649 23.17 28.06 -4.17
CA GLY A 649 22.19 28.23 -3.10
C GLY A 649 20.84 27.59 -3.41
N VAL A 650 19.94 27.68 -2.45
CA VAL A 650 18.59 27.10 -2.52
C VAL A 650 17.65 28.08 -3.22
N THR A 651 16.89 27.60 -4.19
CA THR A 651 15.90 28.39 -4.93
C THR A 651 14.61 27.61 -5.07
N ASP A 652 13.49 28.29 -4.81
CA ASP A 652 12.17 27.72 -5.01
C ASP A 652 11.65 28.04 -6.42
N LEU A 653 11.10 27.03 -7.06
CA LEU A 653 10.44 27.08 -8.36
C LEU A 653 8.96 26.73 -8.19
N TYR A 654 8.07 27.57 -8.72
CA TYR A 654 6.65 27.32 -8.71
C TYR A 654 6.14 27.19 -10.16
N PHE A 655 5.45 26.09 -10.44
CA PHE A 655 4.87 25.78 -11.74
C PHE A 655 3.37 25.92 -11.63
N SER A 656 2.82 27.01 -12.15
CA SER A 656 1.41 27.36 -12.03
C SER A 656 0.70 27.22 -13.38
N PRO A 657 -0.14 26.17 -13.55
CA PRO A 657 -0.97 26.01 -14.74
C PRO A 657 -2.03 27.12 -14.82
N TRP A 658 -2.35 27.58 -16.04
CA TRP A 658 -3.43 28.56 -16.23
C TRP A 658 -4.83 27.94 -16.28
N ALA A 659 -4.92 26.62 -16.34
CA ALA A 659 -6.18 25.90 -16.21
C ALA A 659 -6.45 25.60 -14.72
N GLY A 660 -7.62 26.00 -14.24
CA GLY A 660 -7.97 25.90 -12.81
C GLY A 660 -8.21 24.48 -12.27
N ASP A 661 -8.18 23.48 -13.15
CA ASP A 661 -8.31 22.06 -12.82
C ASP A 661 -6.96 21.36 -12.50
N PHE A 662 -5.84 22.12 -12.50
CA PHE A 662 -4.52 21.63 -12.15
C PHE A 662 -3.96 22.37 -10.94
N ASP A 663 -3.20 21.64 -10.10
CA ASP A 663 -2.50 22.25 -8.97
C ASP A 663 -1.22 22.97 -9.39
N THR A 664 -0.85 23.99 -8.61
CA THR A 664 0.49 24.58 -8.65
C THR A 664 1.49 23.64 -7.99
N VAL A 665 2.59 23.37 -8.66
CA VAL A 665 3.65 22.49 -8.13
C VAL A 665 4.81 23.34 -7.66
N HIS A 666 5.27 23.08 -6.44
CA HIS A 666 6.47 23.64 -5.84
C HIS A 666 7.63 22.64 -5.91
N VAL A 667 8.79 23.11 -6.35
CA VAL A 667 10.05 22.34 -6.39
C VAL A 667 11.17 23.22 -5.83
N THR A 668 11.94 22.66 -4.91
CA THR A 668 13.17 23.31 -4.41
C THR A 668 14.36 22.79 -5.21
N LEU A 669 15.18 23.70 -5.71
CA LEU A 669 16.43 23.45 -6.41
C LEU A 669 17.59 23.95 -5.54
N ASP A 670 18.53 23.09 -5.19
CA ASP A 670 19.76 23.44 -4.48
C ASP A 670 20.95 23.36 -5.44
N ALA A 671 21.61 24.50 -5.65
CA ALA A 671 22.73 24.62 -6.58
C ALA A 671 24.07 24.69 -5.82
N THR A 672 24.95 23.71 -6.07
CA THR A 672 26.32 23.72 -5.56
C THR A 672 27.26 24.55 -6.45
N PRO A 673 28.33 25.14 -5.93
CA PRO A 673 29.27 25.95 -6.72
C PRO A 673 29.92 25.18 -7.87
N SER A 674 30.28 23.89 -7.67
CA SER A 674 30.97 23.10 -8.67
C SER A 674 30.75 21.61 -8.42
N ARG A 675 31.08 20.77 -9.41
CA ARG A 675 31.10 19.31 -9.26
C ARG A 675 32.13 18.83 -8.24
N ALA A 676 33.14 19.63 -7.94
CA ALA A 676 34.15 19.31 -6.93
C ALA A 676 33.60 19.34 -5.50
N ASP A 677 32.49 20.04 -5.28
CA ASP A 677 31.79 20.12 -3.99
C ASP A 677 30.83 18.94 -3.77
N LEU A 678 30.61 18.09 -4.79
CA LEU A 678 29.79 16.91 -4.67
C LEU A 678 30.55 15.77 -3.98
N LEU A 679 29.80 14.93 -3.30
CA LEU A 679 30.30 13.75 -2.60
C LEU A 679 29.89 12.50 -3.37
N LEU A 680 30.87 11.65 -3.72
CA LEU A 680 30.62 10.31 -4.23
C LEU A 680 30.78 9.32 -3.08
N GLN A 681 29.75 8.57 -2.77
CA GLN A 681 29.73 7.67 -1.61
C GLN A 681 29.26 6.26 -2.01
N ARG A 682 29.83 5.25 -1.33
CA ARG A 682 29.27 3.90 -1.36
C ARG A 682 28.00 3.92 -0.51
N TYR A 683 26.88 3.71 -1.15
CA TYR A 683 25.58 3.62 -0.45
C TYR A 683 25.31 2.18 0.00
N TYR A 684 25.61 1.20 -0.89
CA TYR A 684 25.43 -0.21 -0.63
C TYR A 684 26.42 -1.05 -1.44
N ALA A 685 26.89 -2.18 -0.90
CA ALA A 685 27.71 -3.13 -1.62
C ALA A 685 27.49 -4.56 -1.10
N GLU A 686 27.30 -5.51 -2.04
CA GLU A 686 27.31 -6.94 -1.81
C GLU A 686 27.79 -7.66 -3.10
N PRO A 687 28.21 -8.93 -3.04
CA PRO A 687 28.53 -9.69 -4.25
C PRO A 687 27.36 -9.67 -5.25
N GLY A 688 27.60 -9.18 -6.46
CA GLY A 688 26.60 -8.98 -7.50
C GLY A 688 26.02 -7.57 -7.60
N LEU A 689 26.13 -6.71 -6.59
CA LEU A 689 25.54 -5.38 -6.59
C LEU A 689 26.38 -4.35 -5.83
N LEU A 690 26.72 -3.26 -6.51
CA LEU A 690 27.26 -2.05 -5.91
C LEU A 690 26.35 -0.87 -6.20
N VAL A 691 25.96 -0.12 -5.18
CA VAL A 691 25.19 1.12 -5.32
C VAL A 691 26.03 2.28 -4.81
N LEU A 692 26.35 3.20 -5.71
CA LEU A 692 27.00 4.46 -5.39
C LEU A 692 25.95 5.57 -5.35
N ARG A 693 26.23 6.65 -4.64
CA ARG A 693 25.39 7.83 -4.61
C ARG A 693 26.23 9.10 -4.70
N VAL A 694 25.72 10.02 -5.49
CA VAL A 694 26.26 11.39 -5.58
C VAL A 694 25.32 12.33 -4.83
N THR A 695 25.86 13.05 -3.85
CA THR A 695 25.11 14.02 -3.04
C THR A 695 25.93 15.29 -2.84
N ASP A 696 25.30 16.36 -2.34
CA ASP A 696 25.98 17.50 -1.72
C ASP A 696 26.21 17.26 -0.22
N GLY A 697 26.69 18.29 0.47
CA GLY A 697 26.89 18.30 1.93
C GLY A 697 25.58 18.21 2.73
N ASN A 698 24.43 18.51 2.13
CA ASN A 698 23.10 18.42 2.72
C ASN A 698 22.42 17.06 2.43
N ARG A 699 23.16 16.11 1.85
CA ARG A 699 22.66 14.78 1.48
C ARG A 699 21.61 14.79 0.34
N LEU A 700 21.47 15.90 -0.38
CA LEU A 700 20.60 15.98 -1.54
C LEU A 700 21.22 15.23 -2.72
N GLY A 701 20.46 14.35 -3.36
CA GLY A 701 20.94 13.52 -4.47
C GLY A 701 21.00 14.30 -5.79
N TYR A 702 22.07 14.11 -6.53
CA TYR A 702 22.32 14.80 -7.80
C TYR A 702 22.14 13.83 -8.98
N SER A 703 21.16 14.15 -9.83
CA SER A 703 20.82 13.39 -11.04
C SER A 703 21.73 13.76 -12.21
N ASN A 704 21.87 12.79 -13.12
CA ASN A 704 22.61 12.97 -14.38
C ASN A 704 24.09 13.40 -14.22
N VAL A 705 24.66 13.14 -13.05
CA VAL A 705 26.09 13.39 -12.80
C VAL A 705 26.89 12.23 -13.40
N PRO A 706 27.80 12.50 -14.35
CA PRO A 706 28.61 11.45 -14.95
C PRO A 706 29.66 10.95 -13.96
N VAL A 707 29.65 9.67 -13.67
CA VAL A 707 30.60 8.98 -12.79
C VAL A 707 31.44 8.02 -13.63
N ALA A 708 32.73 8.31 -13.72
CA ALA A 708 33.70 7.42 -14.33
C ALA A 708 33.99 6.25 -13.37
N VAL A 709 33.82 5.02 -13.87
CA VAL A 709 34.06 3.79 -13.11
C VAL A 709 35.20 3.03 -13.80
N ALA A 710 36.20 2.64 -13.04
CA ALA A 710 37.35 1.93 -13.57
C ALA A 710 36.93 0.63 -14.29
N GLY A 711 37.46 0.44 -15.50
CA GLY A 711 37.08 -0.72 -16.34
C GLY A 711 35.86 -0.50 -17.24
N LEU A 712 35.12 0.59 -17.11
CA LEU A 712 34.06 0.96 -18.03
C LEU A 712 34.53 1.95 -19.09
N PRO A 713 34.03 1.85 -20.33
CA PRO A 713 34.52 2.67 -21.46
C PRO A 713 34.02 4.13 -21.43
N ALA A 714 32.97 4.42 -20.66
CA ALA A 714 32.37 5.74 -20.52
C ALA A 714 31.84 5.94 -19.11
N ALA A 715 31.77 7.20 -18.71
CA ALA A 715 31.11 7.57 -17.46
C ALA A 715 29.60 7.24 -17.55
N LEU A 716 29.04 6.83 -16.44
CA LEU A 716 27.61 6.52 -16.29
C LEU A 716 26.91 7.63 -15.51
N PRO A 717 25.74 8.10 -15.97
CA PRO A 717 25.00 9.12 -15.27
C PRO A 717 24.26 8.53 -14.05
N THR A 718 24.16 9.33 -12.98
CA THR A 718 23.30 9.01 -11.85
C THR A 718 21.82 9.13 -12.19
N ASP A 719 20.97 8.38 -11.49
CA ASP A 719 19.51 8.44 -11.62
C ASP A 719 18.91 9.70 -10.94
N ALA A 720 17.58 9.80 -10.93
CA ALA A 720 16.86 10.95 -10.38
C ALA A 720 17.12 11.22 -8.89
N GLN A 721 17.61 10.26 -8.12
CA GLN A 721 17.93 10.37 -6.71
C GLN A 721 19.45 10.39 -6.44
N GLY A 722 20.26 10.49 -7.48
CA GLY A 722 21.70 10.50 -7.39
C GLY A 722 22.36 9.12 -7.27
N PHE A 723 21.62 8.03 -7.50
CA PHE A 723 22.16 6.68 -7.43
C PHE A 723 22.76 6.22 -8.77
N LEU A 724 23.82 5.44 -8.65
CA LEU A 724 24.43 4.68 -9.74
C LEU A 724 24.46 3.20 -9.35
N TRP A 725 23.83 2.35 -10.15
CA TRP A 725 23.68 0.91 -9.93
C TRP A 725 24.63 0.13 -10.80
N LEU A 726 25.50 -0.67 -10.19
CA LEU A 726 26.56 -1.40 -10.88
C LEU A 726 26.49 -2.89 -10.53
N ALA A 727 26.69 -3.74 -11.56
CA ALA A 727 27.05 -5.13 -11.30
C ALA A 727 28.48 -5.16 -10.74
N TRP A 728 28.70 -5.87 -9.63
CA TRP A 728 29.96 -5.90 -8.93
C TRP A 728 30.32 -7.34 -8.51
N ASP A 729 31.53 -7.73 -8.77
CA ASP A 729 32.04 -9.06 -8.47
C ASP A 729 32.79 -9.15 -7.13
N GLY A 730 32.72 -8.09 -6.31
CA GLY A 730 33.45 -8.00 -5.04
C GLY A 730 34.90 -7.53 -5.17
N GLN A 731 35.40 -7.34 -6.40
CA GLN A 731 36.78 -6.90 -6.58
C GLN A 731 36.93 -5.39 -6.32
N PRO A 732 38.10 -4.94 -5.85
CA PRO A 732 38.36 -3.52 -5.64
C PRO A 732 38.04 -2.69 -6.88
N LEU A 733 37.23 -1.66 -6.72
CA LEU A 733 36.76 -0.80 -7.79
C LEU A 733 37.04 0.66 -7.45
N THR A 734 37.41 1.46 -8.44
CA THR A 734 37.55 2.91 -8.29
C THR A 734 36.49 3.62 -9.11
N ALA A 735 35.83 4.59 -8.50
CA ALA A 735 34.87 5.47 -9.14
C ALA A 735 35.18 6.93 -8.83
N GLN A 736 34.80 7.85 -9.73
CA GLN A 736 35.07 9.28 -9.61
C GLN A 736 34.04 10.08 -10.41
N ILE A 737 33.59 11.21 -9.89
CA ILE A 737 32.78 12.15 -10.67
C ILE A 737 33.64 12.76 -11.79
N GLU A 738 33.13 12.72 -13.01
CA GLU A 738 33.83 13.24 -14.18
C GLU A 738 34.06 14.76 -14.04
N GLY A 739 35.30 15.19 -14.26
CA GLY A 739 35.71 16.58 -14.07
C GLY A 739 35.96 16.99 -12.62
N ALA A 740 35.82 16.09 -11.65
CA ALA A 740 36.05 16.37 -10.23
C ALA A 740 37.02 15.34 -9.59
N PRO A 741 38.32 15.42 -9.84
CA PRO A 741 39.32 14.42 -9.41
C PRO A 741 39.39 14.24 -7.88
N GLY A 742 38.99 15.25 -7.10
CA GLY A 742 38.91 15.17 -5.64
C GLY A 742 37.83 14.22 -5.12
N THR A 743 36.90 13.79 -5.95
CA THR A 743 35.78 12.89 -5.57
C THR A 743 36.12 11.40 -5.71
N LYS A 744 37.40 11.06 -5.97
CA LYS A 744 37.82 9.68 -6.17
C LYS A 744 37.48 8.80 -4.97
N LEU A 745 36.70 7.77 -5.21
CA LEU A 745 36.30 6.76 -4.24
C LEU A 745 36.88 5.40 -4.62
N THR A 746 37.58 4.76 -3.67
CA THR A 746 38.01 3.37 -3.84
C THR A 746 37.13 2.49 -2.97
N ILE A 747 36.48 1.50 -3.59
CA ILE A 747 35.62 0.54 -2.95
C ILE A 747 36.40 -0.76 -2.82
N THR A 748 36.53 -1.23 -1.62
CA THR A 748 37.04 -2.56 -1.26
C THR A 748 35.94 -3.29 -0.50
N GLU A 749 36.02 -4.61 -0.34
CA GLU A 749 35.05 -5.39 0.44
C GLU A 749 34.75 -4.80 1.81
#